data_d605a3e1d7a1b0001cf02414aa559260
#
_entry.id   d605a3e1d7a1b0001cf02414aa559260
#
_cell.length_a   1.000
_cell.length_b   1.000
_cell.length_c   1.000
_cell.angle_alpha   90.00
_cell.angle_beta   90.00
_cell.angle_gamma   90.00
#
_symmetry.space_group_name_H-M   'P 1'
#
loop_
_entity.id
_entity.type
_entity.pdbx_description
1 polymer ?
#
loop_
_entity_poly.entity_id
_entity_poly.type
_entity_poly.pdbx_seq_one_letter_code
_entity_poly.pdbx_strand_id
1 'polypeptide(L)'
;MIKKILIANRGEIVNRIIRTCEKMGIETVVVYSEADKTANYVEKAMESYNIGAAAPVKSYLNIDAMIEVLKKSGADAVHPGYGFLSESAAFAEAVNKAGAKWIGPDSSILENIESKCYCRIIADKLGIPVTPGTIKPISGINEIYETAVKVGLPILLKLDKGGGGKGIEKIAYLESEKVTQAIFDSMQRIGKMAFASDDIYIEKEVLLPRHIEVQFMADDYGNAVCFGERECSIQRRYQKIIEESPSVAVSNDDRLKLYSYTKKLVKEMHYSGAGTIEYLKTATGDYYFMEINARLQVEHPVSEFVSGIDLIEEQIRVASGEKLAYEQEDIKLKGHAIECRIYAEDPKTFMPSPGIIASLQFPDTTKGNVRVEQAIHEGYKISPFYDPMLCKLVVWGEDRNKSIANMIKALKEFKIDGVSTNISTDIAIMRNKNFAAGDFNTLFLTKEKVNIGLESYVITISRQFGSLGRPIAKKIAEMLDIDYYDRNIVEKMAEKMQLPISIIEDEELDNNEFGEMKFPLGTRSEDEQEEIFEVQKKIICDLADKGSSIFVGRCADYILRNHENHFSIFIYAPYETRKENCINILHMNPQEADEMILAVDEARESYSLNYAKAYSQNVNNKDILIDSSLFGGVDETAEVLTAMIRKKFNLA
;
A
#
# COMPACT_ATOMS: atom_id res chain seq x y z
N MET A 1 -34.05 -20.41 -1.65
CA MET A 1 -32.84 -20.08 -0.84
C MET A 1 -31.77 -21.10 -1.20
N ILE A 2 -30.56 -20.63 -1.50
CA ILE A 2 -29.39 -21.44 -1.84
C ILE A 2 -28.98 -22.25 -0.61
N LYS A 3 -28.73 -23.56 -0.77
CA LYS A 3 -28.36 -24.48 0.32
C LYS A 3 -26.97 -25.06 0.17
N LYS A 4 -26.49 -25.20 -1.07
CA LYS A 4 -25.19 -25.78 -1.37
C LYS A 4 -24.51 -25.04 -2.51
N ILE A 5 -23.29 -24.55 -2.30
CA ILE A 5 -22.54 -23.76 -3.26
C ILE A 5 -21.29 -24.49 -3.72
N LEU A 6 -21.13 -24.61 -5.05
CA LEU A 6 -19.86 -24.96 -5.66
C LEU A 6 -19.00 -23.69 -5.78
N ILE A 7 -17.82 -23.69 -5.15
CA ILE A 7 -16.83 -22.60 -5.23
C ILE A 7 -15.87 -22.92 -6.38
N ALA A 8 -16.10 -22.28 -7.53
CA ALA A 8 -15.34 -22.54 -8.76
C ALA A 8 -14.05 -21.70 -8.83
N ASN A 9 -13.20 -21.83 -7.83
CA ASN A 9 -11.97 -21.05 -7.71
C ASN A 9 -10.92 -21.77 -6.86
N ARG A 10 -9.76 -21.11 -6.62
CA ARG A 10 -8.65 -21.56 -5.78
C ARG A 10 -8.10 -20.44 -4.91
N GLY A 11 -7.24 -20.83 -3.97
CA GLY A 11 -6.51 -19.88 -3.16
C GLY A 11 -7.33 -19.27 -2.04
N GLU A 12 -6.96 -18.10 -1.59
CA GLU A 12 -7.51 -17.46 -0.39
C GLU A 12 -9.01 -17.16 -0.50
N ILE A 13 -9.49 -16.83 -1.71
CA ILE A 13 -10.92 -16.52 -1.95
C ILE A 13 -11.83 -17.69 -1.64
N VAL A 14 -11.35 -18.92 -1.79
CA VAL A 14 -12.13 -20.12 -1.46
C VAL A 14 -12.42 -20.16 0.05
N ASN A 15 -11.39 -19.96 0.90
CA ASN A 15 -11.58 -19.87 2.35
C ASN A 15 -12.46 -18.69 2.76
N ARG A 16 -12.34 -17.57 2.05
CA ARG A 16 -13.18 -16.39 2.28
C ARG A 16 -14.65 -16.68 2.03
N ILE A 17 -14.98 -17.40 0.95
CA ILE A 17 -16.35 -17.80 0.61
C ILE A 17 -16.85 -18.86 1.61
N ILE A 18 -16.04 -19.88 1.93
CA ILE A 18 -16.40 -20.92 2.92
C ILE A 18 -16.84 -20.27 4.24
N ARG A 19 -16.07 -19.32 4.76
CA ARG A 19 -16.37 -18.62 6.02
C ARG A 19 -17.76 -17.95 6.01
N THR A 20 -18.15 -17.33 4.91
CA THR A 20 -19.48 -16.72 4.79
C THR A 20 -20.57 -17.80 4.65
N CYS A 21 -20.32 -18.84 3.87
CA CYS A 21 -21.26 -19.97 3.74
C CYS A 21 -21.51 -20.64 5.09
N GLU A 22 -20.47 -20.89 5.89
CA GLU A 22 -20.59 -21.44 7.25
C GLU A 22 -21.46 -20.54 8.14
N LYS A 23 -21.23 -19.23 8.13
CA LYS A 23 -22.05 -18.25 8.86
C LYS A 23 -23.53 -18.28 8.43
N MET A 24 -23.79 -18.52 7.15
CA MET A 24 -25.13 -18.60 6.59
C MET A 24 -25.77 -20.01 6.68
N GLY A 25 -25.04 -21.02 7.16
CA GLY A 25 -25.50 -22.40 7.20
C GLY A 25 -25.63 -23.05 5.82
N ILE A 26 -24.79 -22.67 4.87
CA ILE A 26 -24.76 -23.15 3.48
C ILE A 26 -23.63 -24.18 3.32
N GLU A 27 -23.93 -25.32 2.72
CA GLU A 27 -22.96 -26.35 2.40
C GLU A 27 -22.00 -25.91 1.30
N THR A 28 -20.72 -26.30 1.38
CA THR A 28 -19.71 -25.91 0.41
C THR A 28 -19.09 -27.10 -0.30
N VAL A 29 -18.95 -26.95 -1.61
CA VAL A 29 -18.21 -27.85 -2.50
C VAL A 29 -17.05 -27.07 -3.11
N VAL A 30 -15.84 -27.61 -3.02
CA VAL A 30 -14.65 -26.98 -3.59
C VAL A 30 -14.03 -27.84 -4.67
N VAL A 31 -13.31 -27.19 -5.56
CA VAL A 31 -12.51 -27.85 -6.60
C VAL A 31 -11.03 -27.58 -6.37
N TYR A 32 -10.19 -28.51 -6.79
CA TYR A 32 -8.74 -28.34 -6.73
C TYR A 32 -8.03 -29.05 -7.88
N SER A 33 -6.93 -28.46 -8.34
CA SER A 33 -6.01 -29.12 -9.27
C SER A 33 -4.99 -29.97 -8.50
N GLU A 34 -4.22 -30.79 -9.19
CA GLU A 34 -3.13 -31.56 -8.58
C GLU A 34 -2.15 -30.69 -7.80
N ALA A 35 -1.95 -29.42 -8.18
CA ALA A 35 -1.05 -28.51 -7.48
C ALA A 35 -1.64 -27.99 -6.15
N ASP A 36 -2.95 -27.95 -6.02
CA ASP A 36 -3.65 -27.43 -4.83
C ASP A 36 -4.21 -28.53 -3.91
N LYS A 37 -3.87 -29.78 -4.18
CA LYS A 37 -4.37 -30.94 -3.44
C LYS A 37 -4.19 -30.84 -1.91
N THR A 38 -3.15 -30.14 -1.47
CA THR A 38 -2.85 -29.94 -0.06
C THR A 38 -3.29 -28.58 0.48
N ALA A 39 -3.96 -27.75 -0.33
CA ALA A 39 -4.46 -26.47 0.16
C ALA A 39 -5.50 -26.66 1.26
N ASN A 40 -5.44 -25.82 2.30
CA ASN A 40 -6.22 -26.01 3.52
C ASN A 40 -7.75 -25.94 3.32
N TYR A 41 -8.23 -25.31 2.24
CA TYR A 41 -9.66 -25.26 1.93
C TYR A 41 -10.21 -26.61 1.43
N VAL A 42 -9.34 -27.51 0.94
CA VAL A 42 -9.75 -28.84 0.46
C VAL A 42 -10.30 -29.71 1.60
N GLU A 43 -9.74 -29.54 2.80
CA GLU A 43 -10.19 -30.25 4.01
C GLU A 43 -11.31 -29.53 4.75
N LYS A 44 -11.41 -28.19 4.59
CA LYS A 44 -12.43 -27.39 5.27
C LYS A 44 -13.82 -27.51 4.67
N ALA A 45 -13.90 -27.67 3.34
CA ALA A 45 -15.17 -27.78 2.66
C ALA A 45 -15.86 -29.12 2.96
N MET A 46 -17.19 -29.15 2.85
CA MET A 46 -17.97 -30.38 3.04
C MET A 46 -17.63 -31.43 1.98
N GLU A 47 -17.43 -31.01 0.74
CA GLU A 47 -17.00 -31.87 -0.37
C GLU A 47 -15.89 -31.20 -1.17
N SER A 48 -14.95 -32.02 -1.68
CA SER A 48 -13.86 -31.52 -2.53
C SER A 48 -13.62 -32.46 -3.71
N TYR A 49 -13.35 -31.89 -4.89
CA TYR A 49 -13.19 -32.64 -6.14
C TYR A 49 -11.92 -32.21 -6.88
N ASN A 50 -11.14 -33.20 -7.31
CA ASN A 50 -10.01 -32.98 -8.21
C ASN A 50 -10.55 -32.72 -9.64
N ILE A 51 -10.13 -31.61 -10.25
CA ILE A 51 -10.54 -31.21 -11.60
C ILE A 51 -9.42 -31.30 -12.64
N GLY A 52 -8.30 -31.93 -12.30
CA GLY A 52 -7.24 -32.23 -13.26
C GLY A 52 -5.86 -31.67 -12.92
N ALA A 53 -5.01 -31.59 -13.93
CA ALA A 53 -3.61 -31.20 -13.81
C ALA A 53 -3.44 -29.72 -13.41
N ALA A 54 -2.23 -29.34 -12.95
CA ALA A 54 -1.92 -27.99 -12.44
C ALA A 54 -2.15 -26.85 -13.46
N ALA A 55 -1.97 -27.10 -14.77
CA ALA A 55 -2.16 -26.05 -15.77
C ALA A 55 -3.61 -25.53 -15.78
N PRO A 56 -3.86 -24.20 -15.69
CA PRO A 56 -5.21 -23.63 -15.58
C PRO A 56 -6.18 -24.11 -16.67
N VAL A 57 -5.74 -24.22 -17.92
CA VAL A 57 -6.56 -24.69 -19.05
C VAL A 57 -7.00 -26.17 -18.91
N LYS A 58 -6.33 -26.94 -18.04
CA LYS A 58 -6.66 -28.34 -17.77
C LYS A 58 -7.39 -28.51 -16.43
N SER A 59 -7.69 -27.43 -15.74
CA SER A 59 -8.34 -27.42 -14.43
C SER A 59 -9.29 -26.23 -14.28
N TYR A 60 -8.86 -25.13 -13.67
CA TYR A 60 -9.73 -23.99 -13.29
C TYR A 60 -10.34 -23.21 -14.46
N LEU A 61 -9.82 -23.35 -15.70
CA LEU A 61 -10.41 -22.80 -16.93
C LEU A 61 -11.19 -23.85 -17.74
N ASN A 62 -11.35 -25.07 -17.22
CA ASN A 62 -12.08 -26.14 -17.88
C ASN A 62 -13.55 -26.14 -17.45
N ILE A 63 -14.42 -25.55 -18.28
CA ILE A 63 -15.86 -25.44 -18.02
C ILE A 63 -16.50 -26.83 -17.88
N ASP A 64 -16.15 -27.80 -18.73
CA ASP A 64 -16.74 -29.13 -18.68
C ASP A 64 -16.46 -29.83 -17.36
N ALA A 65 -15.22 -29.74 -16.86
CA ALA A 65 -14.85 -30.29 -15.56
C ALA A 65 -15.62 -29.63 -14.40
N MET A 66 -15.83 -28.30 -14.45
CA MET A 66 -16.62 -27.58 -13.45
C MET A 66 -18.10 -28.02 -13.47
N ILE A 67 -18.69 -28.18 -14.65
CA ILE A 67 -20.09 -28.61 -14.82
C ILE A 67 -20.27 -30.09 -14.40
N GLU A 68 -19.26 -30.94 -14.63
CA GLU A 68 -19.28 -32.32 -14.15
C GLU A 68 -19.34 -32.36 -12.61
N VAL A 69 -18.49 -31.57 -11.93
CA VAL A 69 -18.50 -31.46 -10.46
C VAL A 69 -19.83 -30.89 -9.97
N LEU A 70 -20.36 -29.84 -10.62
CA LEU A 70 -21.66 -29.25 -10.27
C LEU A 70 -22.78 -30.32 -10.26
N LYS A 71 -22.86 -31.11 -11.34
CA LYS A 71 -23.88 -32.18 -11.45
C LYS A 71 -23.65 -33.29 -10.43
N LYS A 72 -22.41 -33.67 -10.17
CA LYS A 72 -22.05 -34.76 -9.25
C LYS A 72 -22.31 -34.41 -7.78
N SER A 73 -21.97 -33.17 -7.39
CA SER A 73 -22.17 -32.70 -6.01
C SER A 73 -23.62 -32.31 -5.70
N GLY A 74 -24.42 -32.05 -6.74
CA GLY A 74 -25.78 -31.55 -6.58
C GLY A 74 -25.84 -30.14 -5.98
N ALA A 75 -24.79 -29.34 -6.12
CA ALA A 75 -24.81 -27.95 -5.68
C ALA A 75 -25.84 -27.14 -6.46
N ASP A 76 -26.60 -26.30 -5.77
CA ASP A 76 -27.69 -25.53 -6.35
C ASP A 76 -27.28 -24.11 -6.79
N ALA A 77 -26.00 -23.73 -6.50
CA ALA A 77 -25.42 -22.50 -6.99
C ALA A 77 -23.90 -22.62 -7.19
N VAL A 78 -23.33 -21.73 -8.01
CA VAL A 78 -21.90 -21.61 -8.26
C VAL A 78 -21.42 -20.22 -7.90
N HIS A 79 -20.42 -20.12 -7.02
CA HIS A 79 -19.71 -18.87 -6.74
C HIS A 79 -18.35 -18.88 -7.45
N PRO A 80 -18.11 -18.00 -8.42
CA PRO A 80 -16.88 -18.01 -9.22
C PRO A 80 -15.68 -17.34 -8.55
N GLY A 81 -15.88 -16.60 -7.44
CA GLY A 81 -14.85 -15.76 -6.84
C GLY A 81 -14.41 -14.63 -7.76
N TYR A 82 -13.10 -14.55 -8.02
CA TYR A 82 -12.49 -13.62 -8.98
C TYR A 82 -11.37 -14.32 -9.77
N GLY A 83 -11.04 -13.78 -10.96
CA GLY A 83 -10.12 -14.43 -11.90
C GLY A 83 -10.69 -15.72 -12.51
N PHE A 84 -9.89 -16.43 -13.27
CA PHE A 84 -10.29 -17.66 -13.99
C PHE A 84 -11.60 -17.49 -14.79
N LEU A 85 -12.66 -18.17 -14.38
CA LEU A 85 -13.97 -18.17 -15.07
C LEU A 85 -14.96 -17.15 -14.50
N SER A 86 -14.57 -16.29 -13.56
CA SER A 86 -15.49 -15.37 -12.87
C SER A 86 -16.17 -14.33 -13.77
N GLU A 87 -15.59 -14.02 -14.93
CA GLU A 87 -16.15 -13.10 -15.92
C GLU A 87 -16.49 -13.82 -17.24
N SER A 88 -16.56 -15.17 -17.21
CA SER A 88 -16.86 -15.97 -18.38
C SER A 88 -18.37 -16.09 -18.62
N ALA A 89 -18.88 -15.41 -19.65
CA ALA A 89 -20.28 -15.54 -20.08
C ALA A 89 -20.66 -16.99 -20.40
N ALA A 90 -19.75 -17.73 -21.08
CA ALA A 90 -19.95 -19.13 -21.43
C ALA A 90 -20.09 -20.04 -20.20
N PHE A 91 -19.33 -19.76 -19.12
CA PHE A 91 -19.44 -20.54 -17.87
C PHE A 91 -20.73 -20.20 -17.13
N ALA A 92 -21.08 -18.93 -17.01
CA ALA A 92 -22.34 -18.50 -16.41
C ALA A 92 -23.56 -19.15 -17.10
N GLU A 93 -23.55 -19.16 -18.45
CA GLU A 93 -24.59 -19.81 -19.24
C GLU A 93 -24.62 -21.33 -19.00
N ALA A 94 -23.45 -21.98 -18.95
CA ALA A 94 -23.37 -23.43 -18.71
C ALA A 94 -23.89 -23.83 -17.32
N VAL A 95 -23.62 -23.01 -16.28
CA VAL A 95 -24.15 -23.19 -14.93
C VAL A 95 -25.67 -23.09 -14.94
N ASN A 96 -26.24 -22.06 -15.56
CA ASN A 96 -27.69 -21.86 -15.66
C ASN A 96 -28.36 -22.98 -16.46
N LYS A 97 -27.77 -23.45 -17.55
CA LYS A 97 -28.24 -24.62 -18.33
C LYS A 97 -28.19 -25.93 -17.54
N ALA A 98 -27.25 -26.05 -16.61
CA ALA A 98 -27.18 -27.20 -15.70
C ALA A 98 -28.24 -27.16 -14.58
N GLY A 99 -29.03 -26.09 -14.46
CA GLY A 99 -30.10 -25.92 -13.49
C GLY A 99 -29.67 -25.34 -12.14
N ALA A 100 -28.41 -24.87 -12.03
CA ALA A 100 -27.90 -24.20 -10.85
C ALA A 100 -27.89 -22.67 -11.04
N LYS A 101 -27.86 -21.94 -9.92
CA LYS A 101 -27.78 -20.47 -9.95
C LYS A 101 -26.33 -20.01 -10.10
N TRP A 102 -26.10 -19.08 -11.00
CA TRP A 102 -24.86 -18.33 -11.09
C TRP A 102 -24.86 -17.19 -10.07
N ILE A 103 -23.83 -17.09 -9.22
CA ILE A 103 -23.67 -15.97 -8.27
C ILE A 103 -22.82 -14.89 -8.94
N GLY A 104 -23.47 -13.98 -9.62
CA GLY A 104 -22.89 -12.92 -10.44
C GLY A 104 -23.88 -12.34 -11.42
N PRO A 105 -23.47 -11.40 -12.29
CA PRO A 105 -24.34 -10.82 -13.31
C PRO A 105 -24.72 -11.84 -14.40
N ASP A 106 -25.81 -11.56 -15.09
CA ASP A 106 -26.27 -12.42 -16.20
C ASP A 106 -25.19 -12.59 -17.29
N SER A 107 -25.20 -13.73 -17.97
CA SER A 107 -24.23 -14.06 -19.02
C SER A 107 -24.20 -13.03 -20.17
N SER A 108 -25.35 -12.46 -20.52
CA SER A 108 -25.44 -11.39 -21.55
C SER A 108 -24.76 -10.09 -21.08
N ILE A 109 -24.80 -9.78 -19.81
CA ILE A 109 -24.10 -8.63 -19.23
C ILE A 109 -22.59 -8.88 -19.24
N LEU A 110 -22.14 -10.09 -18.87
CA LEU A 110 -20.73 -10.48 -18.92
C LEU A 110 -20.17 -10.36 -20.34
N GLU A 111 -20.90 -10.85 -21.34
CA GLU A 111 -20.51 -10.76 -22.75
C GLU A 111 -20.35 -9.32 -23.23
N ASN A 112 -21.28 -8.44 -22.86
CA ASN A 112 -21.25 -7.03 -23.22
C ASN A 112 -20.09 -6.28 -22.54
N ILE A 113 -19.87 -6.51 -21.23
CA ILE A 113 -18.83 -5.82 -20.44
C ILE A 113 -17.41 -6.22 -20.88
N GLU A 114 -17.24 -7.41 -21.47
CA GLU A 114 -15.94 -7.84 -22.02
C GLU A 114 -15.39 -6.83 -23.04
N SER A 115 -16.26 -6.13 -23.81
CA SER A 115 -15.86 -5.05 -24.70
C SER A 115 -15.72 -3.71 -23.95
N LYS A 116 -14.49 -3.19 -23.88
CA LYS A 116 -14.21 -1.87 -23.31
C LYS A 116 -14.85 -0.75 -24.13
N CYS A 117 -14.87 -0.89 -25.44
CA CYS A 117 -15.55 0.05 -26.33
C CYS A 117 -17.05 0.13 -26.03
N TYR A 118 -17.72 -1.01 -25.82
CA TYR A 118 -19.13 -1.02 -25.40
C TYR A 118 -19.36 -0.24 -24.11
N CYS A 119 -18.55 -0.49 -23.08
CA CYS A 119 -18.64 0.19 -21.81
C CYS A 119 -18.40 1.71 -21.94
N ARG A 120 -17.42 2.11 -22.77
CA ARG A 120 -17.11 3.53 -23.05
C ARG A 120 -18.25 4.22 -23.78
N ILE A 121 -18.89 3.56 -24.76
CA ILE A 121 -20.07 4.11 -25.47
C ILE A 121 -21.20 4.39 -24.49
N ILE A 122 -21.49 3.46 -23.58
CA ILE A 122 -22.54 3.66 -22.57
C ILE A 122 -22.17 4.78 -21.60
N ALA A 123 -20.92 4.81 -21.11
CA ALA A 123 -20.45 5.85 -20.21
C ALA A 123 -20.58 7.25 -20.84
N ASP A 124 -20.11 7.40 -22.08
CA ASP A 124 -20.22 8.66 -22.84
C ASP A 124 -21.69 9.10 -23.05
N LYS A 125 -22.56 8.17 -23.45
CA LYS A 125 -24.02 8.40 -23.60
C LYS A 125 -24.66 8.90 -22.32
N LEU A 126 -24.21 8.44 -21.16
CA LEU A 126 -24.70 8.82 -19.83
C LEU A 126 -24.05 10.12 -19.28
N GLY A 127 -23.16 10.75 -20.06
CA GLY A 127 -22.42 11.94 -19.67
C GLY A 127 -21.36 11.67 -18.58
N ILE A 128 -20.86 10.43 -18.53
CA ILE A 128 -19.74 10.04 -17.66
C ILE A 128 -18.46 10.24 -18.46
N PRO A 129 -17.51 11.07 -17.96
CA PRO A 129 -16.29 11.35 -18.70
C PRO A 129 -15.50 10.08 -19.00
N VAL A 130 -15.10 9.90 -20.27
CA VAL A 130 -14.17 8.87 -20.74
C VAL A 130 -12.89 9.54 -21.20
N THR A 131 -11.76 8.81 -21.13
CA THR A 131 -10.49 9.34 -21.65
C THR A 131 -10.64 9.75 -23.11
N PRO A 132 -10.15 10.93 -23.54
CA PRO A 132 -10.20 11.31 -24.96
C PRO A 132 -9.55 10.25 -25.84
N GLY A 133 -10.14 9.97 -27.02
CA GLY A 133 -9.65 8.93 -27.92
C GLY A 133 -10.76 8.45 -28.85
N THR A 134 -10.69 7.16 -29.22
CA THR A 134 -11.75 6.50 -29.99
C THR A 134 -12.72 5.78 -29.06
N ILE A 135 -13.99 5.75 -29.41
CA ILE A 135 -15.04 4.99 -28.69
C ILE A 135 -15.42 3.70 -29.41
N LYS A 136 -14.83 3.45 -30.58
CA LYS A 136 -14.97 2.23 -31.37
C LYS A 136 -13.59 1.72 -31.75
N PRO A 137 -13.46 0.43 -32.07
CA PRO A 137 -12.24 -0.09 -32.64
C PRO A 137 -11.84 0.66 -33.90
N ILE A 138 -10.54 0.82 -34.10
CA ILE A 138 -9.96 1.42 -35.30
C ILE A 138 -9.72 0.36 -36.39
N SER A 139 -9.85 0.75 -37.66
CA SER A 139 -9.68 -0.13 -38.82
C SER A 139 -8.25 -0.13 -39.38
N GLY A 140 -7.40 0.82 -38.98
CA GLY A 140 -6.02 0.90 -39.46
C GLY A 140 -5.21 2.04 -38.85
N ILE A 141 -3.96 2.14 -39.29
CA ILE A 141 -2.98 3.07 -38.70
C ILE A 141 -3.28 4.55 -38.98
N ASN A 142 -4.02 4.89 -40.03
CA ASN A 142 -4.38 6.28 -40.34
C ASN A 142 -5.15 6.90 -39.15
N GLU A 143 -6.06 6.13 -38.54
CA GLU A 143 -6.81 6.59 -37.36
C GLU A 143 -5.91 6.83 -36.13
N ILE A 144 -4.74 6.16 -36.07
CA ILE A 144 -3.74 6.44 -35.01
C ILE A 144 -3.19 7.85 -35.18
N TYR A 145 -2.80 8.22 -36.41
CA TYR A 145 -2.27 9.55 -36.71
C TYR A 145 -3.33 10.64 -36.49
N GLU A 146 -4.53 10.43 -37.02
CA GLU A 146 -5.65 11.37 -36.86
C GLU A 146 -6.01 11.58 -35.40
N THR A 147 -6.09 10.49 -34.62
CA THR A 147 -6.41 10.58 -33.19
C THR A 147 -5.27 11.24 -32.42
N ALA A 148 -4.01 10.92 -32.72
CA ALA A 148 -2.87 11.55 -32.07
C ALA A 148 -2.81 13.08 -32.30
N VAL A 149 -3.16 13.52 -33.52
CA VAL A 149 -3.30 14.96 -33.83
C VAL A 149 -4.44 15.59 -33.03
N LYS A 150 -5.58 14.91 -32.91
CA LYS A 150 -6.79 15.41 -32.24
C LYS A 150 -6.63 15.53 -30.73
N VAL A 151 -6.09 14.48 -30.07
CA VAL A 151 -6.03 14.39 -28.59
C VAL A 151 -4.65 14.72 -28.04
N GLY A 152 -3.64 14.83 -28.91
CA GLY A 152 -2.23 15.03 -28.56
C GLY A 152 -1.56 13.72 -28.07
N LEU A 153 -0.25 13.70 -28.08
CA LEU A 153 0.58 12.61 -27.56
C LEU A 153 0.89 12.81 -26.06
N PRO A 154 1.24 11.76 -25.32
CA PRO A 154 1.21 10.35 -25.72
C PRO A 154 -0.22 9.76 -25.78
N ILE A 155 -0.38 8.68 -26.58
CA ILE A 155 -1.60 7.89 -26.66
C ILE A 155 -1.32 6.42 -26.32
N LEU A 156 -2.36 5.70 -25.94
CA LEU A 156 -2.33 4.26 -25.68
C LEU A 156 -3.19 3.55 -26.71
N LEU A 157 -2.61 2.55 -27.39
CA LEU A 157 -3.36 1.56 -28.13
C LEU A 157 -3.76 0.46 -27.16
N LYS A 158 -5.02 0.07 -27.14
CA LYS A 158 -5.55 -0.95 -26.24
C LYS A 158 -6.37 -1.97 -27.00
N LEU A 159 -6.22 -3.24 -26.64
CA LEU A 159 -7.13 -4.28 -27.10
C LEU A 159 -8.52 -4.07 -26.46
N ASP A 160 -9.57 -4.16 -27.26
CA ASP A 160 -10.97 -4.02 -26.80
C ASP A 160 -11.32 -5.11 -25.79
N LYS A 161 -11.04 -6.36 -26.15
CA LYS A 161 -11.12 -7.50 -25.23
C LYS A 161 -9.73 -7.77 -24.65
N GLY A 162 -9.49 -7.35 -23.46
CA GLY A 162 -8.19 -7.51 -22.78
C GLY A 162 -8.28 -7.11 -21.32
N GLY A 163 -7.47 -7.72 -20.45
CA GLY A 163 -7.49 -7.46 -19.02
C GLY A 163 -6.11 -7.54 -18.37
N GLY A 164 -6.01 -7.07 -17.12
CA GLY A 164 -4.79 -7.16 -16.31
C GLY A 164 -3.58 -6.42 -16.87
N GLY A 165 -3.79 -5.32 -17.61
CA GLY A 165 -2.70 -4.54 -18.21
C GLY A 165 -2.04 -5.18 -19.44
N LYS A 166 -2.55 -6.31 -19.92
CA LYS A 166 -2.07 -6.97 -21.14
C LYS A 166 -2.77 -6.38 -22.37
N GLY A 167 -2.03 -6.23 -23.49
CA GLY A 167 -2.57 -5.65 -24.72
C GLY A 167 -2.71 -4.12 -24.66
N ILE A 168 -1.78 -3.45 -24.01
CA ILE A 168 -1.62 -1.99 -23.99
C ILE A 168 -0.26 -1.65 -24.57
N GLU A 169 -0.24 -0.75 -25.58
CA GLU A 169 1.00 -0.25 -26.19
C GLU A 169 0.99 1.28 -26.18
N LYS A 170 2.08 1.88 -25.75
CA LYS A 170 2.22 3.33 -25.64
C LYS A 170 2.91 3.91 -26.86
N ILE A 171 2.25 4.88 -27.48
CA ILE A 171 2.85 5.72 -28.53
C ILE A 171 3.16 7.10 -27.93
N ALA A 172 4.43 7.30 -27.60
CA ALA A 172 4.92 8.55 -27.01
C ALA A 172 5.18 9.64 -28.07
N TYR A 173 5.53 9.25 -29.28
CA TYR A 173 5.75 10.10 -30.45
C TYR A 173 5.35 9.32 -31.71
N LEU A 174 4.99 10.04 -32.76
CA LEU A 174 4.63 9.42 -34.03
C LEU A 174 5.87 8.89 -34.74
N GLU A 175 5.92 7.59 -34.93
CA GLU A 175 6.94 6.88 -35.68
C GLU A 175 6.66 6.91 -37.19
N SER A 176 7.59 6.34 -37.96
CA SER A 176 7.33 6.13 -39.38
C SER A 176 6.15 5.15 -39.60
N GLU A 177 5.45 5.31 -40.71
CA GLU A 177 4.30 4.47 -41.08
C GLU A 177 4.61 2.97 -40.95
N LYS A 178 5.80 2.55 -41.37
CA LYS A 178 6.27 1.16 -41.27
C LYS A 178 6.36 0.65 -39.82
N VAL A 179 6.86 1.51 -38.87
CA VAL A 179 6.98 1.13 -37.47
C VAL A 179 5.61 1.10 -36.81
N THR A 180 4.76 2.08 -37.09
CA THR A 180 3.39 2.15 -36.57
C THR A 180 2.57 0.94 -37.04
N GLN A 181 2.70 0.54 -38.32
CA GLN A 181 2.05 -0.67 -38.86
C GLN A 181 2.53 -1.93 -38.14
N ALA A 182 3.84 -2.07 -37.91
CA ALA A 182 4.38 -3.23 -37.19
C ALA A 182 3.86 -3.35 -35.75
N ILE A 183 3.70 -2.22 -35.05
CA ILE A 183 3.09 -2.16 -33.72
C ILE A 183 1.63 -2.61 -33.78
N PHE A 184 0.85 -2.04 -34.69
CA PHE A 184 -0.56 -2.37 -34.89
C PHE A 184 -0.76 -3.86 -35.16
N ASP A 185 -0.02 -4.43 -36.17
CA ASP A 185 -0.08 -5.84 -36.51
C ASP A 185 0.33 -6.76 -35.37
N SER A 186 1.31 -6.32 -34.56
CA SER A 186 1.75 -7.07 -33.37
C SER A 186 0.63 -7.15 -32.33
N MET A 187 -0.04 -6.02 -32.04
CA MET A 187 -1.16 -5.99 -31.12
C MET A 187 -2.34 -6.84 -31.60
N GLN A 188 -2.68 -6.79 -32.89
CA GLN A 188 -3.73 -7.65 -33.46
C GLN A 188 -3.40 -9.14 -33.28
N ARG A 189 -2.14 -9.57 -33.54
CA ARG A 189 -1.72 -10.95 -33.30
C ARG A 189 -1.85 -11.36 -31.85
N ILE A 190 -1.41 -10.49 -30.90
CA ILE A 190 -1.55 -10.74 -29.48
C ILE A 190 -3.03 -10.88 -29.09
N GLY A 191 -3.88 -9.99 -29.60
CA GLY A 191 -5.32 -10.02 -29.36
C GLY A 191 -5.97 -11.31 -29.82
N LYS A 192 -5.71 -11.74 -31.07
CA LYS A 192 -6.21 -13.01 -31.61
C LYS A 192 -5.77 -14.22 -30.80
N MET A 193 -4.50 -14.26 -30.39
CA MET A 193 -3.95 -15.40 -29.65
C MET A 193 -4.44 -15.47 -28.20
N ALA A 194 -4.54 -14.32 -27.53
CA ALA A 194 -4.82 -14.28 -26.09
C ALA A 194 -6.30 -14.06 -25.75
N PHE A 195 -7.06 -13.36 -26.63
CA PHE A 195 -8.41 -12.88 -26.32
C PHE A 195 -9.44 -13.16 -27.43
N ALA A 196 -9.06 -13.91 -28.47
CA ALA A 196 -9.89 -14.22 -29.64
C ALA A 196 -10.51 -12.97 -30.34
N SER A 197 -9.89 -11.80 -30.19
CA SER A 197 -10.27 -10.54 -30.82
C SER A 197 -9.04 -9.76 -31.25
N ASP A 198 -9.09 -9.08 -32.39
CA ASP A 198 -8.05 -8.19 -32.89
C ASP A 198 -8.45 -6.69 -32.85
N ASP A 199 -9.57 -6.40 -32.22
CA ASP A 199 -10.08 -5.05 -32.07
C ASP A 199 -9.18 -4.20 -31.20
N ILE A 200 -8.72 -3.07 -31.75
CA ILE A 200 -7.86 -2.09 -31.07
C ILE A 200 -8.57 -0.75 -31.04
N TYR A 201 -8.52 -0.06 -29.89
CA TYR A 201 -8.99 1.32 -29.76
C TYR A 201 -7.89 2.20 -29.16
N ILE A 202 -8.10 3.52 -29.19
CA ILE A 202 -7.11 4.51 -28.77
C ILE A 202 -7.62 5.33 -27.59
N GLU A 203 -6.76 5.53 -26.62
CA GLU A 203 -6.99 6.47 -25.52
C GLU A 203 -5.82 7.45 -25.38
N LYS A 204 -6.12 8.69 -25.01
CA LYS A 204 -5.12 9.62 -24.48
C LYS A 204 -4.53 9.05 -23.19
N GLU A 205 -3.21 9.01 -23.08
CA GLU A 205 -2.59 8.66 -21.80
C GLU A 205 -2.90 9.74 -20.75
N VAL A 206 -3.46 9.34 -19.63
CA VAL A 206 -3.61 10.20 -18.46
C VAL A 206 -2.29 10.17 -17.71
N LEU A 207 -1.66 11.35 -17.55
CA LEU A 207 -0.36 11.44 -16.90
C LEU A 207 -0.53 11.46 -15.38
N LEU A 208 0.28 10.63 -14.68
CA LEU A 208 0.32 10.55 -13.22
C LEU A 208 -1.07 10.36 -12.58
N PRO A 209 -1.90 9.46 -13.08
CA PRO A 209 -3.23 9.32 -12.55
C PRO A 209 -3.21 8.63 -11.18
N ARG A 210 -4.27 8.85 -10.41
CA ARG A 210 -4.65 7.94 -9.33
C ARG A 210 -5.69 6.96 -9.85
N HIS A 211 -5.59 5.73 -9.37
CA HIS A 211 -6.53 4.66 -9.68
C HIS A 211 -7.57 4.58 -8.56
N ILE A 212 -8.75 5.07 -8.84
CA ILE A 212 -9.89 5.09 -7.92
C ILE A 212 -10.96 4.14 -8.45
N GLU A 213 -11.57 3.38 -7.57
CA GLU A 213 -12.64 2.47 -7.96
C GLU A 213 -13.79 2.49 -6.95
N VAL A 214 -15.01 2.21 -7.43
CA VAL A 214 -16.22 2.20 -6.60
C VAL A 214 -16.78 0.80 -6.53
N GLN A 215 -16.83 0.22 -5.33
CA GLN A 215 -17.52 -1.03 -5.06
C GLN A 215 -19.02 -0.81 -5.05
N PHE A 216 -19.76 -1.63 -5.77
CA PHE A 216 -21.23 -1.62 -5.73
C PHE A 216 -21.81 -3.03 -5.63
N MET A 217 -23.07 -3.08 -5.24
CA MET A 217 -23.96 -4.24 -5.34
C MET A 217 -25.28 -3.79 -5.94
N ALA A 218 -25.83 -4.59 -6.83
CA ALA A 218 -27.15 -4.33 -7.43
C ALA A 218 -28.01 -5.61 -7.35
N ASP A 219 -29.32 -5.44 -7.27
CA ASP A 219 -30.30 -6.52 -7.25
C ASP A 219 -31.13 -6.58 -8.55
N ASP A 220 -31.90 -7.66 -8.71
CA ASP A 220 -32.77 -7.87 -9.87
C ASP A 220 -33.98 -6.92 -9.92
N TYR A 221 -34.16 -6.07 -8.90
CA TYR A 221 -35.26 -5.12 -8.76
C TYR A 221 -34.88 -3.70 -9.17
N GLY A 222 -33.62 -3.50 -9.60
CA GLY A 222 -33.09 -2.22 -10.06
C GLY A 222 -32.53 -1.33 -8.95
N ASN A 223 -32.36 -1.86 -7.73
CA ASN A 223 -31.66 -1.15 -6.66
C ASN A 223 -30.15 -1.32 -6.80
N ALA A 224 -29.40 -0.27 -6.51
CA ALA A 224 -27.94 -0.29 -6.51
C ALA A 224 -27.39 0.56 -5.37
N VAL A 225 -26.44 -0.01 -4.63
CA VAL A 225 -25.79 0.60 -3.47
C VAL A 225 -24.27 0.54 -3.63
N CYS A 226 -23.58 1.64 -3.30
CA CYS A 226 -22.13 1.77 -3.31
C CYS A 226 -21.56 1.63 -1.89
N PHE A 227 -20.46 0.86 -1.73
CA PHE A 227 -19.83 0.52 -0.45
C PHE A 227 -18.49 1.23 -0.23
N GLY A 228 -18.36 2.43 -0.72
CA GLY A 228 -17.12 3.20 -0.67
C GLY A 228 -16.31 3.09 -1.96
N GLU A 229 -15.38 4.02 -2.07
CA GLU A 229 -14.32 3.94 -3.07
C GLU A 229 -13.06 3.31 -2.46
N ARG A 230 -12.25 2.73 -3.33
CA ARG A 230 -10.90 2.25 -3.01
C ARG A 230 -9.87 3.04 -3.80
N GLU A 231 -8.73 3.26 -3.18
CA GLU A 231 -7.52 3.79 -3.79
C GLU A 231 -6.59 2.63 -4.13
N CYS A 232 -6.29 2.43 -5.42
CA CYS A 232 -5.50 1.32 -5.93
C CYS A 232 -4.25 1.79 -6.70
N SER A 233 -3.75 2.98 -6.38
CA SER A 233 -2.64 3.60 -7.12
C SER A 233 -1.28 2.96 -6.82
N ILE A 234 -1.11 2.26 -5.70
CA ILE A 234 0.14 1.55 -5.43
C ILE A 234 0.13 0.24 -6.20
N GLN A 235 0.76 0.28 -7.36
CA GLN A 235 0.77 -0.82 -8.30
C GLN A 235 2.11 -0.95 -9.02
N ARG A 236 2.40 -2.13 -9.52
CA ARG A 236 3.59 -2.45 -10.32
C ARG A 236 3.14 -3.10 -11.63
N ARG A 237 3.54 -2.52 -12.77
CA ARG A 237 3.15 -3.04 -14.09
C ARG A 237 1.65 -3.30 -14.21
N TYR A 238 0.83 -2.36 -13.72
CA TYR A 238 -0.63 -2.43 -13.66
C TYR A 238 -1.19 -3.50 -12.68
N GLN A 239 -0.35 -4.18 -11.89
CA GLN A 239 -0.77 -5.08 -10.83
C GLN A 239 -0.83 -4.32 -9.51
N LYS A 240 -1.98 -4.29 -8.87
CA LYS A 240 -2.21 -3.67 -7.56
C LYS A 240 -1.41 -4.42 -6.48
N ILE A 241 -0.80 -3.69 -5.54
CA ILE A 241 0.01 -4.25 -4.44
C ILE A 241 -0.55 -3.82 -3.09
N ILE A 242 -0.94 -2.54 -2.97
CA ILE A 242 -1.55 -1.98 -1.77
C ILE A 242 -2.81 -1.24 -2.18
N GLU A 243 -3.89 -1.51 -1.47
CA GLU A 243 -5.18 -0.87 -1.63
C GLU A 243 -5.66 -0.30 -0.31
N GLU A 244 -6.37 0.81 -0.36
CA GLU A 244 -6.95 1.45 0.82
C GLU A 244 -8.36 1.98 0.57
N SER A 245 -9.17 2.05 1.62
CA SER A 245 -10.51 2.64 1.61
C SER A 245 -10.78 3.38 2.93
N PRO A 246 -11.40 4.57 2.88
CA PRO A 246 -11.65 5.40 1.71
C PRO A 246 -10.37 6.03 1.14
N SER A 247 -10.41 6.54 -0.09
CA SER A 247 -9.27 7.24 -0.71
C SER A 247 -9.07 8.61 -0.08
N VAL A 248 -7.80 8.95 0.25
CA VAL A 248 -7.43 10.29 0.73
C VAL A 248 -7.56 11.37 -0.35
N ALA A 249 -7.64 10.96 -1.61
CA ALA A 249 -7.74 11.87 -2.74
C ALA A 249 -9.19 12.16 -3.16
N VAL A 250 -10.19 11.52 -2.56
CA VAL A 250 -11.59 11.64 -2.93
C VAL A 250 -12.34 12.45 -1.87
N SER A 251 -12.83 13.63 -2.24
CA SER A 251 -13.69 14.43 -1.39
C SER A 251 -15.09 13.80 -1.25
N ASN A 252 -15.88 14.24 -0.27
CA ASN A 252 -17.26 13.77 -0.13
C ASN A 252 -18.11 14.10 -1.38
N ASP A 253 -17.93 15.26 -1.98
CA ASP A 253 -18.64 15.65 -3.21
C ASP A 253 -18.23 14.78 -4.40
N ASP A 254 -16.93 14.51 -4.55
CA ASP A 254 -16.45 13.59 -5.57
C ASP A 254 -16.99 12.17 -5.38
N ARG A 255 -17.05 11.69 -4.12
CA ARG A 255 -17.63 10.37 -3.79
C ARG A 255 -19.09 10.29 -4.23
N LEU A 256 -19.89 11.30 -3.92
CA LEU A 256 -21.29 11.33 -4.35
C LEU A 256 -21.43 11.39 -5.88
N LYS A 257 -20.55 12.12 -6.55
CA LYS A 257 -20.47 12.16 -8.01
C LYS A 257 -20.13 10.79 -8.60
N LEU A 258 -19.12 10.10 -8.06
CA LEU A 258 -18.73 8.77 -8.49
C LEU A 258 -19.85 7.74 -8.24
N TYR A 259 -20.54 7.82 -7.11
CA TYR A 259 -21.73 6.98 -6.83
C TYR A 259 -22.85 7.23 -7.84
N SER A 260 -23.10 8.50 -8.18
CA SER A 260 -24.08 8.83 -9.22
C SER A 260 -23.71 8.22 -10.58
N TYR A 261 -22.44 8.30 -10.98
CA TYR A 261 -21.95 7.69 -12.21
C TYR A 261 -22.11 6.17 -12.18
N THR A 262 -21.70 5.54 -11.10
CA THR A 262 -21.82 4.10 -10.88
C THR A 262 -23.28 3.63 -11.01
N LYS A 263 -24.20 4.28 -10.28
CA LYS A 263 -25.63 3.92 -10.31
C LYS A 263 -26.28 4.12 -11.68
N LYS A 264 -25.88 5.15 -12.45
CA LYS A 264 -26.35 5.34 -13.83
C LYS A 264 -25.93 4.21 -14.75
N LEU A 265 -24.64 3.81 -14.69
CA LEU A 265 -24.12 2.69 -15.47
C LEU A 265 -24.82 1.38 -15.12
N VAL A 266 -24.88 1.05 -13.83
CA VAL A 266 -25.52 -0.17 -13.31
C VAL A 266 -26.97 -0.27 -13.77
N LYS A 267 -27.72 0.83 -13.69
CA LYS A 267 -29.12 0.89 -14.10
C LYS A 267 -29.31 0.73 -15.62
N GLU A 268 -28.50 1.43 -16.44
CA GLU A 268 -28.57 1.33 -17.90
C GLU A 268 -28.25 -0.07 -18.39
N MET A 269 -27.34 -0.76 -17.70
CA MET A 269 -26.92 -2.12 -18.06
C MET A 269 -27.82 -3.21 -17.46
N HIS A 270 -28.82 -2.88 -16.65
CA HIS A 270 -29.66 -3.83 -15.91
C HIS A 270 -28.80 -4.82 -15.11
N TYR A 271 -27.73 -4.32 -14.49
CA TYR A 271 -26.77 -5.13 -13.78
C TYR A 271 -27.34 -5.67 -12.46
N SER A 272 -27.03 -6.94 -12.14
CA SER A 272 -27.32 -7.59 -10.87
C SER A 272 -26.07 -8.29 -10.34
N GLY A 273 -25.85 -8.27 -9.03
CA GLY A 273 -24.67 -8.83 -8.36
C GLY A 273 -23.67 -7.77 -7.92
N ALA A 274 -22.48 -8.25 -7.47
CA ALA A 274 -21.37 -7.40 -7.11
C ALA A 274 -20.58 -6.95 -8.33
N GLY A 275 -20.11 -5.71 -8.30
CA GLY A 275 -19.22 -5.19 -9.33
C GLY A 275 -18.42 -4.00 -8.84
N THR A 276 -17.47 -3.60 -9.66
CA THR A 276 -16.60 -2.45 -9.40
C THR A 276 -16.47 -1.62 -10.66
N ILE A 277 -16.57 -0.31 -10.54
CA ILE A 277 -16.27 0.62 -11.62
C ILE A 277 -14.97 1.34 -11.31
N GLU A 278 -14.03 1.24 -12.22
CA GLU A 278 -12.70 1.83 -12.11
C GLU A 278 -12.63 3.17 -12.83
N TYR A 279 -11.94 4.14 -12.20
CA TYR A 279 -11.74 5.50 -12.69
C TYR A 279 -10.27 5.90 -12.59
N LEU A 280 -9.82 6.73 -13.53
CA LEU A 280 -8.57 7.46 -13.43
C LEU A 280 -8.84 8.88 -12.96
N LYS A 281 -8.31 9.24 -11.79
CA LYS A 281 -8.32 10.62 -11.30
C LYS A 281 -7.07 11.34 -11.76
N THR A 282 -7.24 12.49 -12.43
CA THR A 282 -6.13 13.35 -12.87
C THR A 282 -5.60 14.23 -11.72
N ALA A 283 -4.43 14.82 -11.92
CA ALA A 283 -3.89 15.85 -11.01
C ALA A 283 -4.78 17.12 -10.94
N THR A 284 -5.59 17.39 -11.97
CA THR A 284 -6.54 18.50 -12.01
C THR A 284 -7.86 18.20 -11.30
N GLY A 285 -8.05 16.94 -10.83
CA GLY A 285 -9.25 16.53 -10.10
C GLY A 285 -10.35 15.92 -10.98
N ASP A 286 -10.11 15.77 -12.29
CA ASP A 286 -11.07 15.13 -13.19
C ASP A 286 -11.04 13.62 -13.03
N TYR A 287 -12.20 12.97 -13.24
CA TYR A 287 -12.34 11.52 -13.22
C TYR A 287 -12.74 11.02 -14.59
N TYR A 288 -11.98 10.06 -15.12
CA TYR A 288 -12.30 9.35 -16.35
C TYR A 288 -12.66 7.91 -16.05
N PHE A 289 -13.80 7.47 -16.58
CA PHE A 289 -14.18 6.05 -16.58
C PHE A 289 -13.11 5.21 -17.29
N MET A 290 -12.72 4.09 -16.66
CA MET A 290 -11.73 3.19 -17.20
C MET A 290 -12.34 1.86 -17.64
N GLU A 291 -12.91 1.10 -16.69
CA GLU A 291 -13.53 -0.19 -16.95
C GLU A 291 -14.52 -0.61 -15.85
N ILE A 292 -15.28 -1.67 -16.14
CA ILE A 292 -16.17 -2.35 -15.20
C ILE A 292 -15.62 -3.74 -14.96
N ASN A 293 -15.46 -4.11 -13.70
CA ASN A 293 -15.18 -5.49 -13.31
C ASN A 293 -16.48 -6.14 -12.82
N ALA A 294 -16.98 -7.10 -13.59
CA ALA A 294 -18.29 -7.72 -13.39
C ALA A 294 -18.24 -8.88 -12.38
N ARG A 295 -17.56 -8.68 -11.26
CA ARG A 295 -17.29 -9.65 -10.22
C ARG A 295 -16.89 -8.99 -8.91
N LEU A 296 -16.73 -9.79 -7.88
CA LEU A 296 -16.05 -9.34 -6.67
C LEU A 296 -14.57 -9.05 -6.98
N GLN A 297 -14.01 -8.00 -6.40
CA GLN A 297 -12.59 -7.66 -6.53
C GLN A 297 -11.73 -8.36 -5.47
N VAL A 298 -10.42 -8.50 -5.75
CA VAL A 298 -9.44 -9.05 -4.79
C VAL A 298 -9.48 -8.23 -3.50
N GLU A 299 -9.47 -6.92 -3.62
CA GLU A 299 -9.41 -5.90 -2.58
C GLU A 299 -10.76 -5.55 -1.93
N HIS A 300 -11.80 -6.39 -2.11
CA HIS A 300 -13.09 -6.20 -1.45
C HIS A 300 -13.01 -6.10 0.09
N PRO A 301 -12.03 -6.73 0.76
CA PRO A 301 -11.96 -6.70 2.22
C PRO A 301 -11.80 -5.30 2.82
N VAL A 302 -11.15 -4.35 2.14
CA VAL A 302 -11.05 -2.97 2.66
C VAL A 302 -12.41 -2.28 2.67
N SER A 303 -13.26 -2.54 1.65
CA SER A 303 -14.63 -2.02 1.61
C SER A 303 -15.50 -2.66 2.69
N GLU A 304 -15.34 -3.94 2.98
CA GLU A 304 -16.04 -4.63 4.07
C GLU A 304 -15.67 -4.05 5.44
N PHE A 305 -14.39 -3.76 5.68
CA PHE A 305 -13.96 -3.18 6.95
C PHE A 305 -14.54 -1.80 7.21
N VAL A 306 -14.59 -0.94 6.19
CA VAL A 306 -15.09 0.43 6.38
C VAL A 306 -16.62 0.53 6.34
N SER A 307 -17.31 -0.36 5.61
CA SER A 307 -18.78 -0.39 5.55
C SER A 307 -19.42 -1.26 6.64
N GLY A 308 -18.69 -2.27 7.13
CA GLY A 308 -19.22 -3.26 8.05
C GLY A 308 -20.11 -4.33 7.39
N ILE A 309 -20.14 -4.40 6.04
CA ILE A 309 -21.00 -5.31 5.26
C ILE A 309 -20.16 -6.44 4.68
N ASP A 310 -20.63 -7.68 4.79
CA ASP A 310 -20.07 -8.86 4.14
C ASP A 310 -20.56 -8.94 2.68
N LEU A 311 -19.71 -8.55 1.73
CA LEU A 311 -20.07 -8.48 0.31
C LEU A 311 -20.38 -9.85 -0.30
N ILE A 312 -19.78 -10.93 0.20
CA ILE A 312 -20.08 -12.29 -0.26
C ILE A 312 -21.47 -12.74 0.25
N GLU A 313 -21.82 -12.39 1.47
CA GLU A 313 -23.18 -12.64 2.00
C GLU A 313 -24.21 -11.93 1.10
N GLU A 314 -23.97 -10.66 0.76
CA GLU A 314 -24.86 -9.90 -0.12
C GLU A 314 -24.94 -10.51 -1.54
N GLN A 315 -23.82 -10.99 -2.11
CA GLN A 315 -23.85 -11.69 -3.40
C GLN A 315 -24.76 -12.94 -3.34
N ILE A 316 -24.68 -13.72 -2.28
CA ILE A 316 -25.48 -14.93 -2.09
C ILE A 316 -26.96 -14.57 -1.91
N ARG A 317 -27.27 -13.52 -1.15
CA ARG A 317 -28.65 -13.02 -0.94
C ARG A 317 -29.28 -12.54 -2.25
N VAL A 318 -28.55 -11.70 -3.00
CA VAL A 318 -29.01 -11.21 -4.31
C VAL A 318 -29.24 -12.38 -5.27
N ALA A 319 -28.30 -13.31 -5.39
CA ALA A 319 -28.45 -14.50 -6.23
C ALA A 319 -29.59 -15.42 -5.76
N SER A 320 -29.99 -15.37 -4.48
CA SER A 320 -31.18 -16.05 -3.96
C SER A 320 -32.50 -15.35 -4.34
N GLY A 321 -32.43 -14.15 -4.97
CA GLY A 321 -33.59 -13.35 -5.37
C GLY A 321 -34.07 -12.39 -4.28
N GLU A 322 -33.23 -12.11 -3.27
CA GLU A 322 -33.54 -11.13 -2.24
C GLU A 322 -33.26 -9.71 -2.76
N LYS A 323 -34.04 -8.72 -2.29
CA LYS A 323 -33.73 -7.30 -2.50
C LYS A 323 -32.60 -6.89 -1.58
N LEU A 324 -31.80 -5.89 -2.03
CA LEU A 324 -30.85 -5.24 -1.14
C LEU A 324 -31.55 -4.70 0.11
N ALA A 325 -30.97 -5.00 1.27
CA ALA A 325 -31.54 -4.60 2.56
C ALA A 325 -31.17 -3.16 2.96
N TYR A 326 -30.42 -2.46 2.12
CA TYR A 326 -29.86 -1.14 2.42
C TYR A 326 -30.24 -0.11 1.35
N GLU A 327 -30.45 1.11 1.80
CA GLU A 327 -30.40 2.30 0.95
C GLU A 327 -28.98 2.91 1.02
N GLN A 328 -28.64 3.82 0.09
CA GLN A 328 -27.29 4.41 0.07
C GLN A 328 -26.95 5.15 1.36
N GLU A 329 -27.93 5.76 1.98
CA GLU A 329 -27.82 6.53 3.23
C GLU A 329 -27.52 5.66 4.44
N ASP A 330 -27.77 4.35 4.38
CA ASP A 330 -27.46 3.40 5.45
C ASP A 330 -25.98 3.04 5.47
N ILE A 331 -25.30 3.15 4.32
CA ILE A 331 -23.86 2.84 4.20
C ILE A 331 -23.04 3.99 4.77
N LYS A 332 -22.50 3.77 5.96
CA LYS A 332 -21.61 4.71 6.65
C LYS A 332 -20.20 4.17 6.66
N LEU A 333 -19.30 4.85 5.96
CA LEU A 333 -17.88 4.49 6.00
C LEU A 333 -17.28 4.90 7.35
N LYS A 334 -16.66 3.95 8.06
CA LYS A 334 -16.08 4.16 9.39
C LYS A 334 -14.59 3.81 9.39
N GLY A 335 -13.77 4.75 9.87
CA GLY A 335 -12.33 4.54 9.95
C GLY A 335 -11.68 4.45 8.57
N HIS A 336 -10.59 3.72 8.52
CA HIS A 336 -9.79 3.52 7.32
C HIS A 336 -9.24 2.10 7.29
N ALA A 337 -9.24 1.45 6.14
CA ALA A 337 -8.69 0.12 5.95
C ALA A 337 -7.60 0.12 4.87
N ILE A 338 -6.57 -0.68 5.09
CA ILE A 338 -5.46 -0.89 4.14
C ILE A 338 -5.31 -2.39 3.93
N GLU A 339 -5.14 -2.81 2.68
CA GLU A 339 -4.78 -4.18 2.29
C GLU A 339 -3.37 -4.17 1.68
N CYS A 340 -2.53 -5.12 2.09
CA CYS A 340 -1.29 -5.47 1.41
C CYS A 340 -1.42 -6.88 0.84
N ARG A 341 -1.17 -7.04 -0.46
CA ARG A 341 -1.08 -8.34 -1.09
C ARG A 341 0.30 -8.94 -0.85
N ILE A 342 0.35 -10.05 -0.12
CA ILE A 342 1.61 -10.73 0.18
C ILE A 342 1.91 -11.73 -0.93
N TYR A 343 2.98 -11.49 -1.67
CA TYR A 343 3.45 -12.31 -2.77
C TYR A 343 4.70 -13.12 -2.41
N ALA A 344 4.79 -14.34 -2.95
CA ALA A 344 6.04 -15.11 -2.95
C ALA A 344 6.94 -14.60 -4.07
N GLU A 345 7.71 -13.55 -3.80
CA GLU A 345 8.62 -12.91 -4.76
C GLU A 345 9.81 -12.28 -4.05
N ASP A 346 10.91 -12.14 -4.78
CA ASP A 346 12.07 -11.40 -4.29
C ASP A 346 11.70 -9.90 -4.13
N PRO A 347 11.91 -9.30 -2.95
CA PRO A 347 11.45 -7.94 -2.67
C PRO A 347 12.15 -6.85 -3.50
N LYS A 348 13.32 -7.13 -4.07
CA LYS A 348 14.09 -6.16 -4.87
C LYS A 348 13.85 -6.31 -6.37
N THR A 349 13.87 -7.55 -6.87
CA THR A 349 13.73 -7.84 -8.30
C THR A 349 12.30 -8.13 -8.71
N PHE A 350 11.44 -8.45 -7.74
CA PHE A 350 10.06 -8.86 -7.91
C PHE A 350 9.90 -10.12 -8.76
N MET A 351 10.94 -10.94 -8.81
CA MET A 351 10.85 -12.24 -9.47
C MET A 351 10.13 -13.24 -8.57
N PRO A 352 9.22 -14.06 -9.11
CA PRO A 352 8.55 -15.09 -8.33
C PRO A 352 9.54 -15.99 -7.59
N SER A 353 9.22 -16.31 -6.34
CA SER A 353 10.02 -17.20 -5.46
C SER A 353 9.23 -18.48 -5.16
N PRO A 354 9.14 -19.42 -6.13
CA PRO A 354 8.49 -20.69 -5.88
C PRO A 354 9.30 -21.50 -4.87
N GLY A 355 8.62 -22.27 -4.00
CA GLY A 355 9.28 -23.05 -2.96
C GLY A 355 8.29 -23.73 -2.05
N ILE A 356 8.78 -24.19 -0.92
CA ILE A 356 7.97 -24.78 0.16
C ILE A 356 8.06 -23.84 1.36
N ILE A 357 6.91 -23.48 1.93
CA ILE A 357 6.85 -22.70 3.16
C ILE A 357 7.36 -23.58 4.31
N ALA A 358 8.53 -23.24 4.85
CA ALA A 358 9.17 -24.01 5.90
C ALA A 358 8.59 -23.69 7.28
N SER A 359 8.29 -22.40 7.54
CA SER A 359 7.57 -21.96 8.74
C SER A 359 6.63 -20.81 8.41
N LEU A 360 5.55 -20.68 9.19
CA LEU A 360 4.51 -19.70 8.96
C LEU A 360 3.95 -19.19 10.29
N GLN A 361 4.06 -17.89 10.52
CA GLN A 361 3.44 -17.22 11.66
C GLN A 361 2.63 -16.02 11.14
N PHE A 362 1.31 -16.04 11.39
CA PHE A 362 0.43 -14.92 11.08
C PHE A 362 0.46 -13.85 12.19
N PRO A 363 0.15 -12.59 11.87
CA PRO A 363 -0.05 -11.55 12.86
C PRO A 363 -1.28 -11.83 13.74
N ASP A 364 -1.34 -11.15 14.90
CA ASP A 364 -2.47 -11.27 15.83
C ASP A 364 -3.77 -10.69 15.22
N THR A 365 -4.75 -11.56 15.00
CA THR A 365 -6.08 -11.22 14.47
C THR A 365 -7.17 -11.13 15.56
N THR A 366 -6.85 -11.38 16.82
CA THR A 366 -7.84 -11.54 17.91
C THR A 366 -8.60 -10.26 18.24
N LYS A 367 -8.02 -9.09 17.95
CA LYS A 367 -8.64 -7.78 18.20
C LYS A 367 -9.65 -7.36 17.13
N GLY A 368 -9.82 -8.14 16.06
CA GLY A 368 -10.77 -7.87 14.99
C GLY A 368 -10.44 -6.71 14.04
N ASN A 369 -9.29 -6.06 14.23
CA ASN A 369 -8.81 -4.96 13.36
C ASN A 369 -7.71 -5.41 12.38
N VAL A 370 -7.36 -6.68 12.39
CA VAL A 370 -6.45 -7.35 11.46
C VAL A 370 -7.13 -8.59 10.91
N ARG A 371 -7.04 -8.79 9.59
CA ARG A 371 -7.60 -9.94 8.90
C ARG A 371 -6.58 -10.49 7.91
N VAL A 372 -6.40 -11.81 7.87
CA VAL A 372 -5.54 -12.50 6.92
C VAL A 372 -6.39 -13.43 6.08
N GLU A 373 -6.58 -13.10 4.81
CA GLU A 373 -7.25 -13.97 3.85
C GLU A 373 -6.18 -14.84 3.18
N GLN A 374 -6.23 -16.15 3.44
CA GLN A 374 -5.14 -17.06 3.04
C GLN A 374 -5.63 -18.48 2.77
N ALA A 375 -4.86 -19.27 2.02
CA ALA A 375 -5.07 -20.70 1.80
C ALA A 375 -3.76 -21.50 1.93
N ILE A 376 -2.77 -20.93 2.63
CA ILE A 376 -1.43 -21.49 2.83
C ILE A 376 -1.27 -22.09 4.24
N HIS A 377 -0.27 -22.94 4.39
CA HIS A 377 0.12 -23.56 5.66
C HIS A 377 1.60 -23.94 5.62
N GLU A 378 2.18 -24.32 6.74
CA GLU A 378 3.52 -24.90 6.77
C GLU A 378 3.58 -26.17 5.91
N GLY A 379 4.63 -26.32 5.10
CA GLY A 379 4.75 -27.39 4.11
C GLY A 379 4.02 -27.14 2.79
N TYR A 380 3.26 -26.04 2.64
CA TYR A 380 2.59 -25.72 1.38
C TYR A 380 3.61 -25.41 0.28
N LYS A 381 3.44 -26.06 -0.88
CA LYS A 381 4.29 -25.87 -2.06
C LYS A 381 3.67 -24.83 -2.98
N ILE A 382 4.35 -23.70 -3.16
CA ILE A 382 3.95 -22.64 -4.06
C ILE A 382 4.14 -23.09 -5.51
N SER A 383 3.04 -23.12 -6.25
CA SER A 383 3.01 -23.58 -7.63
C SER A 383 3.42 -22.49 -8.61
N PRO A 384 4.29 -22.76 -9.60
CA PRO A 384 4.63 -21.82 -10.66
C PRO A 384 3.52 -21.64 -11.71
N PHE A 385 2.43 -22.39 -11.63
CA PHE A 385 1.32 -22.34 -12.60
C PHE A 385 0.30 -21.23 -12.31
N TYR A 386 0.34 -20.62 -11.13
CA TYR A 386 -0.62 -19.64 -10.66
C TYR A 386 0.06 -18.36 -10.20
N ASP A 387 -0.75 -17.32 -9.99
CA ASP A 387 -0.27 -16.08 -9.39
C ASP A 387 0.42 -16.36 -8.05
N PRO A 388 1.60 -15.75 -7.79
CA PRO A 388 2.37 -16.01 -6.57
C PRO A 388 1.79 -15.36 -5.31
N MET A 389 0.60 -14.77 -5.35
CA MET A 389 -0.06 -14.20 -4.18
C MET A 389 -0.36 -15.31 -3.15
N LEU A 390 0.20 -15.15 -1.96
CA LEU A 390 0.06 -16.09 -0.84
C LEU A 390 -1.20 -15.79 -0.02
N CYS A 391 -1.41 -14.53 0.26
CA CYS A 391 -2.50 -14.04 1.09
C CYS A 391 -2.70 -12.53 0.93
N LYS A 392 -3.78 -12.04 1.54
CA LYS A 392 -4.04 -10.61 1.73
C LYS A 392 -4.01 -10.31 3.22
N LEU A 393 -3.17 -9.36 3.60
CA LEU A 393 -3.15 -8.81 4.94
C LEU A 393 -3.94 -7.52 4.94
N VAL A 394 -5.01 -7.47 5.71
CA VAL A 394 -5.93 -6.33 5.77
C VAL A 394 -5.99 -5.80 7.19
N VAL A 395 -5.84 -4.50 7.36
CA VAL A 395 -5.93 -3.85 8.66
C VAL A 395 -6.92 -2.70 8.63
N TRP A 396 -7.49 -2.43 9.81
CA TRP A 396 -8.39 -1.31 10.04
C TRP A 396 -7.86 -0.42 11.17
N GLY A 397 -8.14 0.87 11.08
CA GLY A 397 -7.89 1.86 12.12
C GLY A 397 -8.96 2.94 12.14
N GLU A 398 -9.03 3.70 13.23
CA GLU A 398 -9.98 4.82 13.37
C GLU A 398 -9.73 5.91 12.34
N ASP A 399 -8.48 6.03 11.90
CA ASP A 399 -8.02 6.91 10.84
C ASP A 399 -6.89 6.25 10.02
N ARG A 400 -6.45 6.92 8.96
CA ARG A 400 -5.42 6.42 8.05
C ARG A 400 -4.06 6.23 8.73
N ASN A 401 -3.64 7.17 9.59
CA ASN A 401 -2.36 7.07 10.28
C ASN A 401 -2.33 5.86 11.22
N LYS A 402 -3.46 5.61 11.89
CA LYS A 402 -3.62 4.43 12.74
C LYS A 402 -3.60 3.14 11.92
N SER A 403 -4.20 3.14 10.73
CA SER A 403 -4.18 1.99 9.81
C SER A 403 -2.77 1.71 9.30
N ILE A 404 -1.99 2.73 8.92
CA ILE A 404 -0.59 2.60 8.54
C ILE A 404 0.24 2.00 9.69
N ALA A 405 0.08 2.51 10.91
CA ALA A 405 0.79 2.00 12.08
C ALA A 405 0.42 0.54 12.39
N ASN A 406 -0.88 0.19 12.31
CA ASN A 406 -1.37 -1.17 12.47
C ASN A 406 -0.82 -2.10 11.39
N MET A 407 -0.75 -1.65 10.13
CA MET A 407 -0.19 -2.43 9.00
C MET A 407 1.30 -2.71 9.20
N ILE A 408 2.09 -1.70 9.56
CA ILE A 408 3.52 -1.89 9.85
C ILE A 408 3.71 -2.91 10.97
N LYS A 409 2.90 -2.82 12.03
CA LYS A 409 2.94 -3.77 13.14
C LYS A 409 2.60 -5.19 12.67
N ALA A 410 1.50 -5.36 11.93
CA ALA A 410 1.05 -6.66 11.44
C ALA A 410 2.07 -7.29 10.47
N LEU A 411 2.67 -6.48 9.56
CA LEU A 411 3.72 -6.94 8.65
C LEU A 411 5.00 -7.38 9.40
N LYS A 412 5.38 -6.72 10.50
CA LYS A 412 6.52 -7.13 11.33
C LYS A 412 6.28 -8.44 12.09
N GLU A 413 5.03 -8.69 12.50
CA GLU A 413 4.62 -9.93 13.18
C GLU A 413 4.49 -11.10 12.20
N PHE A 414 4.31 -10.82 10.91
CA PHE A 414 4.11 -11.84 9.87
C PHE A 414 5.46 -12.45 9.45
N LYS A 415 5.66 -13.74 9.74
CA LYS A 415 6.88 -14.47 9.40
C LYS A 415 6.57 -15.61 8.44
N ILE A 416 7.31 -15.67 7.34
CA ILE A 416 7.26 -16.74 6.33
C ILE A 416 8.69 -17.10 5.98
N ASP A 417 9.09 -18.36 6.24
CA ASP A 417 10.40 -18.87 5.87
C ASP A 417 10.29 -19.91 4.74
N GLY A 418 11.39 -20.13 4.03
CA GLY A 418 11.48 -21.08 2.91
C GLY A 418 11.25 -20.45 1.54
N VAL A 419 10.67 -19.23 1.48
CA VAL A 419 10.48 -18.45 0.25
C VAL A 419 10.68 -16.96 0.53
N SER A 420 11.10 -16.22 -0.49
CA SER A 420 11.16 -14.75 -0.39
C SER A 420 9.77 -14.16 -0.54
N THR A 421 9.50 -13.04 0.17
CA THR A 421 8.22 -12.32 0.10
C THR A 421 8.43 -10.82 -0.04
N ASN A 422 7.39 -10.11 -0.49
CA ASN A 422 7.38 -8.64 -0.60
C ASN A 422 7.10 -7.93 0.74
N ILE A 423 7.01 -8.61 1.88
CA ILE A 423 6.69 -8.01 3.20
C ILE A 423 7.60 -6.81 3.51
N SER A 424 8.90 -6.93 3.25
CA SER A 424 9.84 -5.82 3.48
C SER A 424 9.60 -4.62 2.57
N THR A 425 9.14 -4.86 1.34
CA THR A 425 8.73 -3.80 0.40
C THR A 425 7.47 -3.08 0.92
N ASP A 426 6.48 -3.82 1.39
CA ASP A 426 5.24 -3.26 1.91
C ASP A 426 5.50 -2.41 3.17
N ILE A 427 6.39 -2.86 4.07
CA ILE A 427 6.84 -2.06 5.22
C ILE A 427 7.51 -0.76 4.75
N ALA A 428 8.38 -0.84 3.75
CA ALA A 428 9.08 0.32 3.22
C ALA A 428 8.12 1.33 2.56
N ILE A 429 7.08 0.85 1.86
CA ILE A 429 6.01 1.70 1.31
C ILE A 429 5.22 2.38 2.43
N MET A 430 4.79 1.62 3.45
CA MET A 430 4.05 2.18 4.59
C MET A 430 4.82 3.28 5.33
N ARG A 431 6.15 3.19 5.37
CA ARG A 431 7.04 4.17 6.00
C ARG A 431 7.41 5.34 5.10
N ASN A 432 7.14 5.24 3.80
CA ASN A 432 7.47 6.32 2.87
C ASN A 432 6.67 7.58 3.19
N LYS A 433 7.34 8.73 3.29
CA LYS A 433 6.73 10.01 3.66
C LYS A 433 5.63 10.46 2.69
N ASN A 434 5.81 10.22 1.39
CA ASN A 434 4.83 10.60 0.37
C ASN A 434 3.61 9.67 0.45
N PHE A 435 3.80 8.36 0.71
CA PHE A 435 2.69 7.46 0.98
C PHE A 435 1.93 7.87 2.24
N ALA A 436 2.63 8.14 3.35
CA ALA A 436 2.03 8.57 4.60
C ALA A 436 1.24 9.89 4.46
N ALA A 437 1.77 10.84 3.69
CA ALA A 437 1.09 12.11 3.38
C ALA A 437 -0.09 11.97 2.40
N GLY A 438 -0.26 10.80 1.76
CA GLY A 438 -1.26 10.61 0.71
C GLY A 438 -0.87 11.20 -0.64
N ASP A 439 0.38 11.56 -0.85
CA ASP A 439 0.92 12.12 -2.09
C ASP A 439 1.57 11.04 -2.96
N PHE A 440 0.76 10.32 -3.71
CA PHE A 440 1.21 9.26 -4.60
C PHE A 440 0.27 9.09 -5.80
N ASN A 441 0.73 8.37 -6.81
CA ASN A 441 0.00 8.05 -8.03
C ASN A 441 0.45 6.68 -8.57
N THR A 442 -0.08 6.24 -9.72
CA THR A 442 0.22 4.93 -10.30
C THR A 442 1.69 4.68 -10.65
N LEU A 443 2.53 5.71 -10.70
CA LEU A 443 3.96 5.61 -10.92
C LEU A 443 4.80 5.64 -9.63
N PHE A 444 4.16 5.57 -8.46
CA PHE A 444 4.84 5.64 -7.17
C PHE A 444 6.04 4.70 -7.08
N LEU A 445 5.86 3.41 -7.33
CA LEU A 445 6.96 2.42 -7.27
C LEU A 445 8.03 2.56 -8.35
N THR A 446 7.76 3.34 -9.39
CA THR A 446 8.73 3.64 -10.45
C THR A 446 9.57 4.86 -10.11
N LYS A 447 8.98 5.86 -9.44
CA LYS A 447 9.61 7.14 -9.13
C LYS A 447 10.24 7.19 -7.76
N GLU A 448 9.58 6.60 -6.77
CA GLU A 448 10.06 6.56 -5.40
C GLU A 448 11.15 5.50 -5.25
N LYS A 449 12.28 5.89 -4.68
CA LYS A 449 13.26 4.94 -4.18
C LYS A 449 12.72 4.35 -2.87
N VAL A 450 11.93 3.30 -2.98
CA VAL A 450 11.49 2.54 -1.82
C VAL A 450 12.69 1.75 -1.29
N ASN A 451 13.18 2.10 -0.12
CA ASN A 451 14.35 1.45 0.51
C ASN A 451 13.97 0.05 1.00
N ILE A 452 13.98 -0.91 0.09
CA ILE A 452 13.57 -2.30 0.32
C ILE A 452 14.64 -3.03 1.11
N GLY A 453 14.25 -3.65 2.22
CA GLY A 453 15.13 -4.48 3.05
C GLY A 453 15.96 -3.69 4.05
N LEU A 454 15.67 -2.41 4.25
CA LEU A 454 16.15 -1.65 5.38
C LEU A 454 15.09 -1.67 6.47
N GLU A 455 15.36 -2.41 7.53
CA GLU A 455 14.79 -2.05 8.82
C GLU A 455 15.10 -0.58 9.07
N SER A 456 14.12 0.18 9.62
CA SER A 456 14.40 1.57 9.99
C SER A 456 15.66 1.61 10.84
N TYR A 457 16.55 2.52 10.51
CA TYR A 457 17.75 2.75 11.30
C TYR A 457 17.66 4.11 11.98
N VAL A 458 18.21 4.19 13.17
CA VAL A 458 18.25 5.43 13.93
C VAL A 458 19.67 5.86 14.16
N ILE A 459 19.93 7.14 13.97
CA ILE A 459 21.23 7.75 14.20
C ILE A 459 21.06 8.69 15.38
N THR A 460 21.91 8.56 16.37
CA THR A 460 21.95 9.51 17.50
C THR A 460 23.24 10.28 17.46
N ILE A 461 23.14 11.61 17.58
CA ILE A 461 24.29 12.51 17.55
C ILE A 461 24.37 13.28 18.86
N SER A 462 25.39 12.95 19.64
CA SER A 462 25.84 13.74 20.79
C SER A 462 27.02 14.63 20.34
N ARG A 463 27.22 15.76 20.99
CA ARG A 463 28.21 16.74 20.51
C ARG A 463 28.71 17.67 21.60
N GLN A 464 29.90 18.22 21.41
CA GLN A 464 30.41 19.36 22.16
C GLN A 464 29.82 20.68 21.64
N PHE A 465 29.75 21.70 22.47
CA PHE A 465 29.33 23.03 22.03
C PHE A 465 30.39 23.65 21.10
N GLY A 466 29.97 24.32 20.04
CA GLY A 466 30.87 24.88 19.02
C GLY A 466 31.51 23.88 18.06
N SER A 467 31.24 22.55 18.18
CA SER A 467 31.75 21.52 17.26
C SER A 467 30.98 21.39 15.95
N LEU A 468 30.01 22.24 15.68
CA LEU A 468 29.12 22.21 14.49
C LEU A 468 28.29 20.91 14.36
N GLY A 469 28.10 20.16 15.43
CA GLY A 469 27.40 18.90 15.40
C GLY A 469 25.94 18.98 14.94
N ARG A 470 25.22 20.08 15.25
CA ARG A 470 23.83 20.29 14.84
C ARG A 470 23.68 20.52 13.33
N PRO A 471 24.39 21.46 12.68
CA PRO A 471 24.36 21.61 11.22
C PRO A 471 24.87 20.38 10.47
N ILE A 472 25.88 19.66 10.99
CA ILE A 472 26.34 18.39 10.41
C ILE A 472 25.20 17.34 10.46
N ALA A 473 24.52 17.18 11.60
CA ALA A 473 23.40 16.25 11.75
C ALA A 473 22.27 16.55 10.77
N LYS A 474 21.91 17.83 10.60
CA LYS A 474 20.89 18.28 9.65
C LYS A 474 21.28 17.94 8.21
N LYS A 475 22.54 18.19 7.85
CA LYS A 475 23.07 17.88 6.51
C LYS A 475 23.06 16.37 6.23
N ILE A 476 23.43 15.53 7.20
CA ILE A 476 23.35 14.08 7.09
C ILE A 476 21.89 13.65 6.86
N ALA A 477 20.93 14.23 7.57
CA ALA A 477 19.50 13.92 7.39
C ALA A 477 19.03 14.26 5.97
N GLU A 478 19.44 15.42 5.43
CA GLU A 478 19.18 15.83 4.05
C GLU A 478 19.79 14.86 3.03
N MET A 479 21.07 14.46 3.22
CA MET A 479 21.79 13.56 2.31
C MET A 479 21.25 12.12 2.32
N LEU A 480 20.64 11.69 3.43
CA LEU A 480 20.04 10.37 3.59
C LEU A 480 18.52 10.37 3.34
N ASP A 481 17.92 11.54 3.16
CA ASP A 481 16.46 11.76 3.05
C ASP A 481 15.68 11.08 4.19
N ILE A 482 16.09 11.38 5.44
CA ILE A 482 15.49 10.84 6.66
C ILE A 482 15.07 11.96 7.61
N ASP A 483 14.17 11.62 8.54
CA ASP A 483 13.66 12.59 9.51
C ASP A 483 14.77 13.10 10.46
N TYR A 484 14.70 14.39 10.78
CA TYR A 484 15.60 15.06 11.70
C TYR A 484 14.85 15.54 12.94
N TYR A 485 15.30 15.13 14.11
CA TYR A 485 14.68 15.46 15.39
C TYR A 485 15.71 16.11 16.35
N ASP A 486 15.38 17.32 16.77
CA ASP A 486 16.14 18.08 17.74
C ASP A 486 15.17 18.84 18.65
N ARG A 487 14.90 20.13 18.40
CA ARG A 487 13.97 20.95 19.16
C ARG A 487 12.50 20.46 19.11
N ASN A 488 12.09 19.86 18.01
CA ASN A 488 10.72 19.34 17.82
C ASN A 488 10.31 18.28 18.88
N ILE A 489 11.28 17.63 19.57
CA ILE A 489 10.98 16.72 20.68
C ILE A 489 10.40 17.52 21.83
N VAL A 490 10.98 18.70 22.12
CA VAL A 490 10.53 19.60 23.19
C VAL A 490 9.11 20.09 22.92
N GLU A 491 8.82 20.52 21.69
CA GLU A 491 7.49 20.97 21.28
C GLU A 491 6.44 19.88 21.48
N LYS A 492 6.75 18.65 21.08
CA LYS A 492 5.86 17.49 21.29
C LYS A 492 5.70 17.11 22.75
N MET A 493 6.74 17.31 23.57
CA MET A 493 6.65 17.11 25.01
C MET A 493 5.72 18.14 25.64
N ALA A 494 5.88 19.43 25.29
CA ALA A 494 5.06 20.54 25.78
C ALA A 494 3.57 20.29 25.48
N GLU A 495 3.26 19.91 24.24
CA GLU A 495 1.90 19.57 23.80
C GLU A 495 1.32 18.41 24.61
N LYS A 496 2.08 17.33 24.78
CA LYS A 496 1.63 16.11 25.46
C LYS A 496 1.42 16.29 26.97
N MET A 497 2.25 17.11 27.61
CA MET A 497 2.18 17.39 29.03
C MET A 497 1.27 18.59 29.35
N GLN A 498 0.76 19.29 28.32
CA GLN A 498 -0.01 20.54 28.48
C GLN A 498 0.74 21.61 29.27
N LEU A 499 2.06 21.64 29.13
CA LEU A 499 2.95 22.59 29.78
C LEU A 499 3.45 23.65 28.80
N PRO A 500 3.70 24.90 29.21
CA PRO A 500 4.38 25.87 28.36
C PRO A 500 5.73 25.37 27.88
N ILE A 501 6.07 25.64 26.61
CA ILE A 501 7.36 25.25 26.01
C ILE A 501 8.53 25.75 26.84
N SER A 502 8.46 26.97 27.38
CA SER A 502 9.46 27.56 28.28
C SER A 502 9.76 26.76 29.57
N ILE A 503 8.87 25.84 29.92
CA ILE A 503 9.06 24.95 31.05
C ILE A 503 9.88 23.71 30.70
N ILE A 504 9.88 23.31 29.44
CA ILE A 504 10.50 22.08 28.93
C ILE A 504 11.76 22.39 28.10
N GLU A 505 11.90 23.61 27.60
CA GLU A 505 13.09 24.04 26.87
C GLU A 505 14.31 24.03 27.77
N ASP A 506 15.31 23.23 27.40
CA ASP A 506 16.70 23.58 27.69
C ASP A 506 17.00 24.75 26.76
N GLU A 507 17.35 25.89 27.30
CA GLU A 507 17.78 27.07 26.58
C GLU A 507 19.09 26.77 25.81
N GLU A 508 18.97 26.07 24.70
CA GLU A 508 20.00 26.09 23.66
C GLU A 508 19.64 27.24 22.72
N LEU A 509 20.46 28.28 22.79
CA LEU A 509 20.45 29.51 22.02
C LEU A 509 19.92 29.36 20.58
N ASP A 510 18.77 29.94 20.33
CA ASP A 510 18.39 30.41 19.01
C ASP A 510 18.90 31.84 18.83
N ASN A 511 19.44 32.14 17.66
CA ASN A 511 20.22 33.31 17.28
C ASN A 511 19.56 34.68 17.49
N ASN A 512 19.01 35.06 18.62
CA ASN A 512 18.67 36.50 18.77
C ASN A 512 18.38 37.04 20.19
N GLU A 513 18.43 36.27 21.27
CA GLU A 513 18.34 36.92 22.59
C GLU A 513 19.23 36.24 23.63
N PHE A 514 20.24 36.96 24.08
CA PHE A 514 21.07 36.58 25.22
C PHE A 514 20.25 36.68 26.50
N GLY A 515 19.57 35.61 26.89
CA GLY A 515 18.94 35.43 28.19
C GLY A 515 19.81 34.52 29.06
N GLU A 516 19.94 34.86 30.34
CA GLU A 516 20.67 34.05 31.31
C GLU A 516 20.23 32.57 31.25
N MET A 517 21.16 31.67 30.90
CA MET A 517 20.92 30.23 30.95
C MET A 517 20.64 29.77 32.36
N LYS A 518 19.38 29.61 32.69
CA LYS A 518 18.96 28.87 33.89
C LYS A 518 18.62 27.45 33.49
N PHE A 519 19.55 26.53 33.73
CA PHE A 519 19.25 25.11 33.57
C PHE A 519 18.19 24.69 34.62
N PRO A 520 17.12 24.00 34.23
CA PRO A 520 16.05 23.63 35.17
C PRO A 520 16.46 22.60 36.22
N LEU A 521 17.65 22.02 36.15
CA LEU A 521 18.14 20.98 37.07
C LEU A 521 18.22 21.41 38.57
N GLY A 522 18.01 22.68 38.91
CA GLY A 522 18.10 23.15 40.30
C GLY A 522 16.80 23.62 40.95
N THR A 523 15.67 23.67 40.22
CA THR A 523 14.44 24.31 40.74
C THR A 523 13.22 23.40 40.88
N ARG A 524 13.29 22.14 40.42
CA ARG A 524 12.19 21.16 40.50
C ARG A 524 12.54 19.96 41.35
N SER A 525 11.49 19.29 41.84
CA SER A 525 11.65 18.02 42.54
C SER A 525 12.23 16.95 41.63
N GLU A 526 12.99 16.00 42.18
CA GLU A 526 13.54 14.86 41.45
C GLU A 526 12.41 14.09 40.73
N ASP A 527 11.24 13.97 41.32
CA ASP A 527 10.07 13.28 40.76
C ASP A 527 9.55 13.96 39.47
N GLU A 528 9.50 15.31 39.42
CA GLU A 528 9.07 16.04 38.21
C GLU A 528 10.08 15.91 37.08
N GLN A 529 11.37 15.87 37.39
CA GLN A 529 12.43 15.70 36.41
C GLN A 529 12.41 14.28 35.79
N GLU A 530 12.15 13.25 36.60
CA GLU A 530 11.99 11.87 36.15
C GLU A 530 10.76 11.72 35.23
N GLU A 531 9.63 12.35 35.58
CA GLU A 531 8.41 12.32 34.75
C GLU A 531 8.66 12.95 33.38
N ILE A 532 9.33 14.09 33.32
CA ILE A 532 9.70 14.75 32.05
C ILE A 532 10.58 13.82 31.21
N PHE A 533 11.57 13.17 31.82
CA PHE A 533 12.46 12.24 31.11
C PHE A 533 11.72 11.01 30.56
N GLU A 534 10.80 10.42 31.31
CA GLU A 534 10.01 9.26 30.84
C GLU A 534 9.05 9.65 29.68
N VAL A 535 8.47 10.85 29.69
CA VAL A 535 7.69 11.37 28.56
C VAL A 535 8.59 11.58 27.35
N GLN A 536 9.78 12.17 27.52
CA GLN A 536 10.78 12.33 26.46
C GLN A 536 11.18 10.98 25.85
N LYS A 537 11.51 10.01 26.67
CA LYS A 537 11.89 8.66 26.24
C LYS A 537 10.79 8.01 25.41
N LYS A 538 9.53 8.11 25.82
CA LYS A 538 8.39 7.60 25.08
C LYS A 538 8.26 8.27 23.71
N ILE A 539 8.40 9.59 23.62
CA ILE A 539 8.32 10.35 22.37
C ILE A 539 9.47 9.94 21.43
N ILE A 540 10.69 9.82 21.95
CA ILE A 540 11.85 9.42 21.14
C ILE A 540 11.64 7.99 20.58
N CYS A 541 11.19 7.04 21.40
CA CYS A 541 10.88 5.69 20.94
C CYS A 541 9.75 5.68 19.90
N ASP A 542 8.64 6.40 20.14
CA ASP A 542 7.51 6.51 19.21
C ASP A 542 7.92 7.13 17.86
N LEU A 543 8.89 8.05 17.86
CA LEU A 543 9.44 8.66 16.64
C LEU A 543 10.41 7.72 15.91
N ALA A 544 11.28 7.01 16.65
CA ALA A 544 12.21 6.03 16.08
C ALA A 544 11.48 4.86 15.39
N ASP A 545 10.33 4.46 15.92
CA ASP A 545 9.50 3.40 15.35
C ASP A 545 8.79 3.81 14.04
N LYS A 546 8.67 5.11 13.77
CA LYS A 546 8.01 5.61 12.55
C LYS A 546 8.85 5.43 11.29
N GLY A 547 10.19 5.49 11.40
CA GLY A 547 11.07 5.39 10.24
C GLY A 547 12.52 5.70 10.56
N SER A 548 13.36 5.69 9.53
CA SER A 548 14.76 6.11 9.66
C SER A 548 14.86 7.57 10.05
N SER A 549 15.71 7.89 11.05
CA SER A 549 15.73 9.23 11.64
C SER A 549 17.06 9.54 12.34
N ILE A 550 17.32 10.84 12.49
CA ILE A 550 18.43 11.36 13.29
C ILE A 550 17.87 12.09 14.53
N PHE A 551 18.39 11.73 15.68
CA PHE A 551 18.11 12.39 16.97
C PHE A 551 19.36 13.13 17.47
N VAL A 552 19.21 14.39 17.84
CA VAL A 552 20.33 15.21 18.32
C VAL A 552 20.19 15.49 19.82
N GLY A 553 21.11 14.94 20.61
CA GLY A 553 21.15 15.12 22.07
C GLY A 553 20.05 14.37 22.84
N ARG A 554 19.62 14.92 23.99
CA ARG A 554 18.51 14.41 24.83
C ARG A 554 18.69 12.97 25.35
N CYS A 555 19.93 12.52 25.53
CA CYS A 555 20.23 11.12 25.85
C CYS A 555 19.58 10.11 24.88
N ALA A 556 19.30 10.51 23.63
CA ALA A 556 18.70 9.63 22.63
C ALA A 556 19.56 8.39 22.37
N ASP A 557 20.88 8.51 22.44
CA ASP A 557 21.83 7.41 22.36
C ASP A 557 21.63 6.37 23.49
N TYR A 558 21.34 6.80 24.69
CA TYR A 558 21.01 5.91 25.80
C TYR A 558 19.61 5.33 25.68
N ILE A 559 18.62 6.14 25.30
CA ILE A 559 17.22 5.73 25.13
C ILE A 559 17.11 4.67 24.05
N LEU A 560 17.79 4.85 22.91
CA LEU A 560 17.72 3.99 21.74
C LEU A 560 18.83 2.93 21.66
N ARG A 561 19.65 2.76 22.72
CA ARG A 561 20.79 1.83 22.75
C ARG A 561 20.45 0.38 22.43
N ASN A 562 19.21 -0.03 22.67
CA ASN A 562 18.71 -1.38 22.37
C ASN A 562 17.89 -1.43 21.07
N HIS A 563 17.82 -0.35 20.31
CA HIS A 563 17.17 -0.35 19.00
C HIS A 563 18.03 -1.15 18.02
N GLU A 564 17.44 -2.09 17.26
CA GLU A 564 18.13 -3.10 16.48
C GLU A 564 19.09 -2.50 15.43
N ASN A 565 18.74 -1.33 14.86
CA ASN A 565 19.55 -0.64 13.86
C ASN A 565 19.92 0.77 14.35
N HIS A 566 20.62 0.83 15.47
CA HIS A 566 21.11 2.08 16.05
C HIS A 566 22.55 2.36 15.66
N PHE A 567 22.87 3.64 15.38
CA PHE A 567 24.21 4.14 15.14
C PHE A 567 24.46 5.42 15.93
N SER A 568 25.38 5.36 16.88
CA SER A 568 25.66 6.42 17.83
C SER A 568 26.94 7.17 17.48
N ILE A 569 26.84 8.48 17.30
CA ILE A 569 27.94 9.36 16.89
C ILE A 569 28.17 10.43 17.97
N PHE A 570 29.44 10.70 18.29
CA PHE A 570 29.85 11.85 19.08
C PHE A 570 30.73 12.80 18.25
N ILE A 571 30.31 14.06 18.11
CA ILE A 571 31.02 15.08 17.35
C ILE A 571 31.73 16.03 18.32
N TYR A 572 33.04 16.13 18.17
CA TYR A 572 33.88 17.05 18.96
C TYR A 572 34.80 17.88 18.06
N ALA A 573 35.46 18.87 18.63
CA ALA A 573 36.55 19.60 17.98
C ALA A 573 37.51 20.17 19.05
N PRO A 574 38.76 20.51 18.70
CA PRO A 574 39.70 21.20 19.56
C PRO A 574 39.10 22.51 20.11
N TYR A 575 39.45 22.87 21.33
CA TYR A 575 38.89 24.04 22.01
C TYR A 575 38.99 25.32 21.18
N GLU A 576 40.15 25.60 20.60
CA GLU A 576 40.37 26.81 19.79
C GLU A 576 39.45 26.82 18.55
N THR A 577 39.30 25.69 17.88
CA THR A 577 38.39 25.58 16.72
C THR A 577 36.93 25.81 17.16
N ARG A 578 36.52 25.27 18.29
CA ARG A 578 35.17 25.51 18.82
C ARG A 578 34.93 26.98 19.14
N LYS A 579 35.93 27.64 19.72
CA LYS A 579 35.89 29.07 20.02
C LYS A 579 35.82 29.90 18.72
N GLU A 580 36.62 29.58 17.71
CA GLU A 580 36.55 30.20 16.37
C GLU A 580 35.18 30.01 15.73
N ASN A 581 34.58 28.83 15.80
CA ASN A 581 33.23 28.55 15.32
C ASN A 581 32.17 29.40 16.05
N CYS A 582 32.28 29.54 17.37
CA CYS A 582 31.39 30.38 18.16
C CYS A 582 31.46 31.83 17.75
N ILE A 583 32.67 32.36 17.50
CA ILE A 583 32.88 33.74 17.09
C ILE A 583 32.43 33.96 15.63
N ASN A 584 32.89 33.11 14.71
CA ASN A 584 32.72 33.35 13.27
C ASN A 584 31.37 32.91 12.72
N ILE A 585 30.78 31.85 13.29
CA ILE A 585 29.55 31.24 12.80
C ILE A 585 28.35 31.59 13.68
N LEU A 586 28.54 31.56 15.02
CA LEU A 586 27.47 31.91 15.97
C LEU A 586 27.48 33.39 16.36
N HIS A 587 28.43 34.15 15.85
CA HIS A 587 28.57 35.61 16.06
C HIS A 587 28.68 36.05 17.54
N MET A 588 29.27 35.20 18.38
CA MET A 588 29.52 35.47 19.81
C MET A 588 30.75 36.37 19.97
N ASN A 589 30.78 37.16 21.03
CA ASN A 589 32.05 37.79 21.41
C ASN A 589 33.02 36.75 22.03
N PRO A 590 34.36 36.98 22.00
CA PRO A 590 35.33 35.99 22.46
C PRO A 590 35.19 35.56 23.92
N GLN A 591 34.72 36.43 24.79
CA GLN A 591 34.55 36.16 26.23
C GLN A 591 33.31 35.33 26.48
N GLU A 592 32.20 35.65 25.79
CA GLU A 592 30.97 34.83 25.80
C GLU A 592 31.22 33.44 25.23
N ALA A 593 32.01 33.31 24.17
CA ALA A 593 32.36 32.03 23.59
C ALA A 593 33.06 31.11 24.60
N ASP A 594 34.02 31.63 25.36
CA ASP A 594 34.74 30.89 26.41
C ASP A 594 33.79 30.41 27.52
N GLU A 595 32.94 31.30 28.03
CA GLU A 595 31.98 30.99 29.10
C GLU A 595 30.94 29.95 28.63
N MET A 596 30.41 30.10 27.42
CA MET A 596 29.39 29.22 26.85
C MET A 596 29.93 27.83 26.55
N ILE A 597 31.13 27.72 25.99
CA ILE A 597 31.74 26.39 25.69
C ILE A 597 31.81 25.55 26.95
N LEU A 598 32.26 26.13 28.05
CA LEU A 598 32.42 25.41 29.33
C LEU A 598 31.06 25.12 29.99
N ALA A 599 30.18 26.09 30.08
CA ALA A 599 28.89 25.96 30.77
C ALA A 599 27.95 24.95 30.06
N VAL A 600 27.88 25.01 28.72
CA VAL A 600 27.00 24.10 27.95
C VAL A 600 27.52 22.66 27.96
N ASP A 601 28.82 22.46 27.82
CA ASP A 601 29.39 21.11 27.90
C ASP A 601 29.23 20.49 29.28
N GLU A 602 29.45 21.27 30.36
CA GLU A 602 29.25 20.81 31.73
C GLU A 602 27.77 20.44 32.02
N ALA A 603 26.85 21.23 31.52
CA ALA A 603 25.42 20.94 31.64
C ALA A 603 24.99 19.67 30.89
N ARG A 604 25.48 19.46 29.67
CA ARG A 604 25.24 18.25 28.88
C ARG A 604 25.81 17.02 29.58
N GLU A 605 27.01 17.11 30.11
CA GLU A 605 27.61 16.01 30.90
C GLU A 605 26.82 15.70 32.17
N SER A 606 26.38 16.72 32.89
CA SER A 606 25.55 16.54 34.09
C SER A 606 24.21 15.86 33.76
N TYR A 607 23.56 16.29 32.68
CA TYR A 607 22.32 15.66 32.20
C TYR A 607 22.56 14.18 31.80
N SER A 608 23.63 13.89 31.08
CA SER A 608 23.98 12.54 30.69
C SER A 608 24.30 11.64 31.87
N LEU A 609 25.03 12.15 32.86
CA LEU A 609 25.33 11.42 34.10
C LEU A 609 24.06 11.11 34.90
N ASN A 610 23.12 12.06 34.98
CA ASN A 610 21.88 11.87 35.74
C ASN A 610 21.00 10.78 35.13
N TYR A 611 20.76 10.79 33.83
CA TYR A 611 19.79 9.91 33.16
C TYR A 611 20.42 8.70 32.48
N ALA A 612 21.56 8.84 31.82
CA ALA A 612 22.26 7.74 31.16
C ALA A 612 23.30 7.04 32.05
N LYS A 613 23.59 7.58 33.22
CA LYS A 613 24.61 7.09 34.18
C LYS A 613 26.02 6.97 33.56
N ALA A 614 26.27 7.75 32.50
CA ALA A 614 27.55 7.76 31.80
C ALA A 614 27.82 9.15 31.20
N TYR A 615 29.09 9.46 30.95
CA TYR A 615 29.49 10.67 30.23
C TYR A 615 29.03 10.59 28.76
N SER A 616 28.61 11.70 28.21
CA SER A 616 28.12 11.81 26.82
C SER A 616 29.17 11.40 25.76
N GLN A 617 30.45 11.60 26.09
CA GLN A 617 31.61 11.24 25.27
C GLN A 617 32.20 9.85 25.59
N ASN A 618 31.51 9.01 26.36
CA ASN A 618 32.04 7.70 26.72
C ASN A 618 32.19 6.81 25.49
N VAL A 619 33.44 6.46 25.16
CA VAL A 619 33.79 5.65 23.98
C VAL A 619 33.12 4.28 23.96
N ASN A 620 32.76 3.72 25.10
CA ASN A 620 32.06 2.42 25.17
C ASN A 620 30.59 2.49 24.76
N ASN A 621 30.02 3.71 24.66
CA ASN A 621 28.61 3.94 24.36
C ASN A 621 28.43 4.61 22.98
N LYS A 622 29.49 4.75 22.18
CA LYS A 622 29.48 5.38 20.87
C LYS A 622 30.09 4.46 19.82
N ASP A 623 29.45 4.38 18.67
CA ASP A 623 30.01 3.66 17.53
C ASP A 623 31.14 4.47 16.87
N ILE A 624 31.03 5.81 16.85
CA ILE A 624 32.03 6.71 16.30
C ILE A 624 32.17 7.97 17.16
N LEU A 625 33.45 8.39 17.33
CA LEU A 625 33.81 9.73 17.79
C LEU A 625 34.58 10.41 16.67
N ILE A 626 34.15 11.60 16.24
CA ILE A 626 34.73 12.30 15.10
C ILE A 626 35.10 13.74 15.44
N ASP A 627 36.32 14.13 15.05
CA ASP A 627 36.76 15.52 15.12
C ASP A 627 36.30 16.27 13.86
N SER A 628 35.35 17.20 14.01
CA SER A 628 34.77 17.96 12.90
C SER A 628 35.76 18.98 12.28
N SER A 629 36.89 19.26 12.92
CA SER A 629 37.89 20.14 12.37
C SER A 629 38.76 19.51 11.28
N LEU A 630 38.75 18.16 11.17
CA LEU A 630 39.66 17.44 10.28
C LEU A 630 39.24 17.49 8.79
N PHE A 631 37.97 17.79 8.50
CA PHE A 631 37.40 17.59 7.17
C PHE A 631 36.98 18.89 6.45
N GLY A 632 37.41 20.03 6.93
CA GLY A 632 37.20 21.30 6.22
C GLY A 632 35.87 21.99 6.45
N GLY A 633 34.93 21.40 7.24
CA GLY A 633 33.68 22.07 7.59
C GLY A 633 32.46 21.11 7.72
N VAL A 634 31.27 21.71 7.65
CA VAL A 634 30.00 21.00 7.86
C VAL A 634 29.73 20.00 6.73
N ASP A 635 29.89 20.41 5.49
CA ASP A 635 29.52 19.60 4.32
C ASP A 635 30.44 18.38 4.19
N GLU A 636 31.73 18.55 4.29
CA GLU A 636 32.72 17.50 4.15
C GLU A 636 32.63 16.48 5.32
N THR A 637 32.42 16.97 6.54
CA THR A 637 32.21 16.10 7.70
C THR A 637 30.92 15.28 7.53
N ALA A 638 29.84 15.92 7.03
CA ALA A 638 28.58 15.23 6.76
C ALA A 638 28.71 14.18 5.65
N GLU A 639 29.49 14.45 4.60
CA GLU A 639 29.77 13.48 3.53
C GLU A 639 30.47 12.22 4.07
N VAL A 640 31.52 12.41 4.87
CA VAL A 640 32.26 11.29 5.49
C VAL A 640 31.34 10.45 6.37
N LEU A 641 30.59 11.08 7.26
CA LEU A 641 29.66 10.38 8.15
C LEU A 641 28.54 9.69 7.37
N THR A 642 28.00 10.34 6.35
CA THR A 642 26.98 9.74 5.47
C THR A 642 27.51 8.50 4.75
N ALA A 643 28.75 8.51 4.25
CA ALA A 643 29.37 7.36 3.63
C ALA A 643 29.53 6.19 4.63
N MET A 644 29.92 6.49 5.88
CA MET A 644 30.03 5.47 6.94
C MET A 644 28.66 4.87 7.31
N ILE A 645 27.63 5.70 7.44
CA ILE A 645 26.25 5.31 7.72
C ILE A 645 25.71 4.42 6.58
N ARG A 646 25.92 4.84 5.32
CA ARG A 646 25.54 4.04 4.16
C ARG A 646 26.20 2.68 4.18
N LYS A 647 27.49 2.61 4.51
CA LYS A 647 28.21 1.33 4.60
C LYS A 647 27.72 0.46 5.77
N LYS A 648 27.45 1.06 6.93
CA LYS A 648 26.95 0.35 8.13
C LYS A 648 25.61 -0.33 7.86
N PHE A 649 24.70 0.38 7.20
CA PHE A 649 23.33 -0.08 6.96
C PHE A 649 23.12 -0.61 5.53
N ASN A 650 24.17 -0.82 4.73
CA ASN A 650 24.10 -1.28 3.34
C ASN A 650 23.15 -0.42 2.46
N LEU A 651 23.17 0.93 2.68
CA LEU A 651 22.40 1.86 1.90
C LEU A 651 23.04 2.08 0.51
N ALA A 652 22.23 2.24 -0.52
CA ALA A 652 22.69 2.56 -1.88
C ALA A 652 23.30 3.97 -1.98
#